data_9054fdb14541f2578a988da66048ed93
#
_entry.id   9054fdb14541f2578a988da66048ed93
#
_cell.length_a   1.000
_cell.length_b   1.000
_cell.length_c   1.000
_cell.angle_alpha   90.00
_cell.angle_beta   90.00
_cell.angle_gamma   90.00
#
_symmetry.space_group_name_H-M   'P 1'
#
loop_
_entity.id
_entity.type
_entity.pdbx_description
1 polymer ?
#
loop_
_entity_poly.entity_id
_entity_poly.type
_entity_poly.pdbx_seq_one_letter_code
_entity_poly.pdbx_strand_id
1 'polypeptide(L)'
;MSLRSMCCSMLTITALLSAQITPGQAAGAQTSPTIAGYSKASAASEIALEKKFQDGIVPGNIRENMRRLSARPHHVGSPYQKDNAEWILARMKEWGLDAHIETFSVLFPTPKERVVELLEPTRYRAKLQEPVLPIDPTSNQTAEQLPTYNAYSADGDVTAPLVYVNYGIREDYEQLDRMGISVKGAIVIARYGSGWRGTKPKVAAEHGAIGCIIYSDPRGDGYFQGDDYPAGGWRPREGVQRGSVMDTDYPGDPLTPGVGATADAKRLAIKDAKTITKIPVQPISYADALPLLSALQGPVAPANWRGGLGVTYHVGPGPAKVHLKVASNWDMKPIYDVIGTLPGSDDAGQWVIRGNHFDAWVNGADDPISGQSEMLEEARMLGELHKQGWTPKRTIIYCAWDGEEPGLLGSVEWVETHLAELQQHAVAYINSDSNERGHFGAGGTQDLQGVISGVTHDIQDPETHLSVFQRAHLVSIGEAKNAEERAEARKRADLEIFALGDGSDYTAFQDFAGISTLDVGFGGEEAGTQYHSIYDDFYWYTHFVDTDFSYGRALAQTAGTAILRLAGADLIPVDYAPQAEAIAKYETELEKLLKDKQDEITERNLELQEGVFTASADPRKTFVPPPAEAVPPYMNFTPMKNSIETLKKSAERYSKALAAWQAAGSPALAPQSLETLNADLLRISRLFLNEEGLPERPWFKNQIYAPGAYTGYGAKTVAAVHEYMDEKKWKEAEAQIPGVAQTIENVAAGIDKASADFEMALAQKR
;
A
#
# COMPACT_ATOMS: atom_id res chain seq x y z
N MET A 1 -28.43 -10.67 -49.02
CA MET A 1 -29.47 -9.81 -49.59
C MET A 1 -29.40 -8.54 -48.78
N SER A 2 -28.67 -7.56 -49.15
CA SER A 2 -28.93 -6.48 -50.15
C SER A 2 -30.16 -5.66 -49.77
N LEU A 3 -30.00 -4.45 -49.26
CA LEU A 3 -30.28 -3.26 -50.03
C LEU A 3 -29.85 -1.96 -49.31
N ARG A 4 -29.19 -1.15 -50.08
CA ARG A 4 -28.85 0.28 -49.93
C ARG A 4 -30.11 1.16 -50.11
N SER A 5 -30.08 2.37 -49.50
CA SER A 5 -30.31 3.67 -50.22
C SER A 5 -30.50 4.77 -49.17
N MET A 6 -29.69 5.76 -49.14
CA MET A 6 -29.53 7.02 -49.88
C MET A 6 -30.42 8.19 -49.42
N CYS A 7 -29.69 9.18 -48.89
CA CYS A 7 -29.82 10.64 -49.02
C CYS A 7 -31.17 11.33 -48.74
N CYS A 8 -31.20 12.32 -47.86
CA CYS A 8 -31.25 13.72 -48.28
C CYS A 8 -31.03 14.71 -47.16
N SER A 9 -30.21 15.69 -47.45
CA SER A 9 -29.84 16.84 -46.63
C SER A 9 -31.04 17.78 -46.40
N MET A 10 -31.18 18.32 -45.19
CA MET A 10 -31.78 19.64 -44.97
C MET A 10 -30.99 20.40 -43.93
N LEU A 11 -30.29 21.45 -44.35
CA LEU A 11 -29.75 22.49 -43.51
C LEU A 11 -30.90 23.23 -42.82
N THR A 12 -30.86 23.27 -41.52
CA THR A 12 -31.57 24.28 -40.75
C THR A 12 -30.54 25.04 -39.91
N ILE A 13 -30.31 26.28 -40.28
CA ILE A 13 -29.51 27.26 -39.54
C ILE A 13 -30.30 27.64 -38.30
N THR A 14 -29.84 27.24 -37.13
CA THR A 14 -30.33 27.75 -35.84
C THR A 14 -29.26 28.68 -35.30
N ALA A 15 -29.59 29.96 -35.23
CA ALA A 15 -28.73 30.98 -34.67
C ALA A 15 -28.55 30.73 -33.15
N LEU A 16 -27.33 30.46 -32.72
CA LEU A 16 -26.91 30.43 -31.33
C LEU A 16 -26.82 31.89 -30.83
N LEU A 17 -27.77 32.31 -30.01
CA LEU A 17 -27.59 33.45 -29.16
C LEU A 17 -26.54 33.09 -28.10
N SER A 18 -25.34 33.60 -28.24
CA SER A 18 -24.33 33.66 -27.18
C SER A 18 -24.76 34.67 -26.12
N ALA A 19 -25.37 34.19 -25.04
CA ALA A 19 -25.49 34.96 -23.82
C ALA A 19 -24.10 35.09 -23.18
N GLN A 20 -23.49 36.26 -23.35
CA GLN A 20 -22.32 36.66 -22.54
C GLN A 20 -22.79 36.83 -21.11
N ILE A 21 -22.47 35.86 -20.26
CA ILE A 21 -22.54 36.03 -18.81
C ILE A 21 -21.31 36.87 -18.43
N THR A 22 -21.47 38.16 -18.25
CA THR A 22 -20.51 39.03 -17.56
C THR A 22 -20.41 38.57 -16.11
N PRO A 23 -19.21 38.21 -15.57
CA PRO A 23 -19.08 37.98 -14.16
C PRO A 23 -19.29 39.34 -13.44
N GLY A 24 -20.41 39.47 -12.74
CA GLY A 24 -20.57 40.56 -11.78
C GLY A 24 -19.49 40.37 -10.70
N GLN A 25 -18.53 41.27 -10.66
CA GLN A 25 -17.65 41.45 -9.52
C GLN A 25 -18.49 41.83 -8.30
N ALA A 26 -18.93 40.84 -7.53
CA ALA A 26 -19.23 41.07 -6.13
C ALA A 26 -17.87 41.36 -5.47
N ALA A 27 -17.68 42.58 -5.00
CA ALA A 27 -16.61 42.90 -4.06
C ALA A 27 -16.90 42.14 -2.76
N GLY A 28 -16.57 40.86 -2.73
CA GLY A 28 -16.52 40.03 -1.54
C GLY A 28 -15.41 40.57 -0.65
N ALA A 29 -15.71 40.82 0.60
CA ALA A 29 -14.69 41.01 1.62
C ALA A 29 -13.67 39.90 1.43
N GLN A 30 -12.39 40.23 1.25
CA GLN A 30 -11.30 39.25 1.25
C GLN A 30 -11.33 38.55 2.61
N THR A 31 -11.96 37.39 2.68
CA THR A 31 -11.78 36.48 3.80
C THR A 31 -10.30 36.14 3.81
N SER A 32 -9.63 36.44 4.90
CA SER A 32 -8.24 36.02 5.07
C SER A 32 -8.17 34.50 4.84
N PRO A 33 -7.18 33.99 4.10
CA PRO A 33 -7.05 32.56 3.85
C PRO A 33 -6.94 31.82 5.20
N THR A 34 -7.68 30.73 5.33
CA THR A 34 -7.67 29.89 6.52
C THR A 34 -7.01 28.56 6.17
N ILE A 35 -6.05 28.11 6.97
CA ILE A 35 -5.46 26.76 6.89
C ILE A 35 -5.86 26.03 8.17
N ALA A 36 -6.16 24.74 8.06
CA ALA A 36 -6.50 23.91 9.23
C ALA A 36 -5.36 23.93 10.26
N GLY A 37 -5.71 24.13 11.53
CA GLY A 37 -4.74 24.17 12.63
C GLY A 37 -3.99 25.51 12.80
N TYR A 38 -4.16 26.48 11.91
CA TYR A 38 -3.45 27.76 11.98
C TYR A 38 -4.33 28.90 12.52
N SER A 39 -3.73 29.72 13.38
CA SER A 39 -4.32 30.99 13.73
C SER A 39 -4.28 31.95 12.53
N LYS A 40 -5.16 32.98 12.54
CA LYS A 40 -5.15 34.01 11.49
C LYS A 40 -3.80 34.71 11.34
N ALA A 41 -3.04 34.81 12.43
CA ALA A 41 -1.72 35.44 12.42
C ALA A 41 -0.66 34.58 11.75
N SER A 42 -0.70 33.24 11.94
CA SER A 42 0.27 32.30 11.40
C SER A 42 -0.07 31.84 9.97
N ALA A 43 -1.35 31.78 9.59
CA ALA A 43 -1.79 31.28 8.28
C ALA A 43 -1.19 32.05 7.09
N ALA A 44 -1.11 33.37 7.17
CA ALA A 44 -0.58 34.19 6.07
C ALA A 44 0.94 33.96 5.84
N SER A 45 1.70 33.76 6.91
CA SER A 45 3.13 33.45 6.81
C SER A 45 3.36 32.03 6.29
N GLU A 46 2.48 31.10 6.69
CA GLU A 46 2.54 29.72 6.19
C GLU A 46 2.29 29.63 4.69
N ILE A 47 1.23 30.28 4.18
CA ILE A 47 0.94 30.31 2.73
C ILE A 47 2.13 30.87 1.93
N ALA A 48 2.77 31.94 2.46
CA ALA A 48 3.94 32.50 1.80
C ALA A 48 5.14 31.54 1.82
N LEU A 49 5.31 30.76 2.90
CA LEU A 49 6.32 29.74 3.05
C LEU A 49 6.07 28.56 2.11
N GLU A 50 4.85 28.03 2.11
CA GLU A 50 4.42 26.95 1.21
C GLU A 50 4.67 27.30 -0.24
N LYS A 51 4.26 28.52 -0.65
CA LYS A 51 4.53 28.97 -2.02
C LYS A 51 6.01 29.01 -2.34
N LYS A 52 6.84 29.52 -1.43
CA LYS A 52 8.29 29.57 -1.62
C LYS A 52 8.89 28.16 -1.72
N PHE A 53 8.39 27.23 -0.90
CA PHE A 53 8.77 25.81 -0.96
C PHE A 53 8.39 25.21 -2.32
N GLN A 54 7.13 25.31 -2.73
CA GLN A 54 6.60 24.76 -3.98
C GLN A 54 7.33 25.31 -5.22
N ASP A 55 7.59 26.62 -5.25
CA ASP A 55 8.32 27.28 -6.34
C ASP A 55 9.79 26.83 -6.39
N GLY A 56 10.35 26.35 -5.27
CA GLY A 56 11.74 25.92 -5.13
C GLY A 56 12.01 24.45 -5.47
N ILE A 57 10.97 23.64 -5.74
CA ILE A 57 11.09 22.24 -6.17
C ILE A 57 11.50 22.17 -7.64
N VAL A 58 12.61 21.48 -7.92
CA VAL A 58 13.26 21.44 -9.24
C VAL A 58 13.24 20.03 -9.82
N PRO A 59 12.46 19.76 -10.88
CA PRO A 59 12.37 18.42 -11.52
C PRO A 59 13.74 17.85 -11.94
N GLY A 60 14.66 18.74 -12.35
CA GLY A 60 16.02 18.35 -12.74
C GLY A 60 16.83 17.73 -11.59
N ASN A 61 16.60 18.13 -10.34
CA ASN A 61 17.23 17.53 -9.17
C ASN A 61 16.65 16.13 -8.90
N ILE A 62 15.32 15.99 -8.99
CA ILE A 62 14.64 14.69 -8.86
C ILE A 62 15.20 13.69 -9.88
N ARG A 63 15.28 14.11 -11.15
CA ARG A 63 15.88 13.31 -12.22
C ARG A 63 17.33 12.89 -11.90
N GLU A 64 18.14 13.78 -11.37
CA GLU A 64 19.54 13.52 -11.08
C GLU A 64 19.71 12.60 -9.86
N ASN A 65 18.85 12.77 -8.82
CA ASN A 65 18.76 11.86 -7.68
C ASN A 65 18.40 10.45 -8.14
N MET A 66 17.35 10.28 -8.95
CA MET A 66 16.94 8.99 -9.51
C MET A 66 18.08 8.37 -10.33
N ARG A 67 18.67 9.12 -11.26
CA ARG A 67 19.78 8.64 -12.07
C ARG A 67 20.96 8.14 -11.24
N ARG A 68 21.24 8.80 -10.11
CA ARG A 68 22.33 8.41 -9.19
C ARG A 68 21.97 7.17 -8.38
N LEU A 69 20.77 7.12 -7.81
CA LEU A 69 20.37 6.05 -6.88
C LEU A 69 20.07 4.74 -7.60
N SER A 70 19.46 4.79 -8.78
CA SER A 70 19.09 3.60 -9.58
C SER A 70 20.16 3.19 -10.60
N ALA A 71 21.37 3.77 -10.56
CA ALA A 71 22.40 3.51 -11.57
C ALA A 71 22.93 2.07 -11.57
N ARG A 72 22.82 1.35 -10.47
CA ARG A 72 23.27 -0.05 -10.27
C ARG A 72 22.31 -0.78 -9.36
N PRO A 73 22.26 -2.13 -9.44
CA PRO A 73 21.50 -2.93 -8.48
C PRO A 73 21.90 -2.63 -7.03
N HIS A 74 20.92 -2.41 -6.16
CA HIS A 74 21.14 -1.97 -4.78
C HIS A 74 20.22 -2.67 -3.76
N HIS A 75 20.24 -3.98 -3.80
CA HIS A 75 19.53 -4.83 -2.83
C HIS A 75 20.19 -4.80 -1.45
N VAL A 76 19.47 -5.22 -0.42
CA VAL A 76 19.96 -5.37 0.95
C VAL A 76 21.34 -6.02 1.03
N GLY A 77 22.25 -5.36 1.75
CA GLY A 77 23.62 -5.81 1.96
C GLY A 77 24.54 -5.74 0.73
N SER A 78 24.09 -5.15 -0.39
CA SER A 78 24.95 -4.93 -1.55
C SER A 78 25.89 -3.75 -1.31
N PRO A 79 27.08 -3.71 -1.98
CA PRO A 79 28.00 -2.56 -1.84
C PRO A 79 27.38 -1.25 -2.32
N TYR A 80 26.52 -1.28 -3.36
CA TYR A 80 25.92 -0.06 -3.88
C TYR A 80 24.81 0.46 -2.98
N GLN A 81 24.08 -0.42 -2.27
CA GLN A 81 23.12 0.00 -1.25
C GLN A 81 23.78 0.81 -0.13
N LYS A 82 24.93 0.33 0.36
CA LYS A 82 25.71 1.09 1.33
C LYS A 82 26.23 2.42 0.77
N ASP A 83 26.70 2.44 -0.47
CA ASP A 83 27.16 3.67 -1.15
C ASP A 83 26.00 4.66 -1.34
N ASN A 84 24.78 4.18 -1.61
CA ASN A 84 23.57 5.00 -1.65
C ASN A 84 23.25 5.58 -0.27
N ALA A 85 23.29 4.78 0.80
CA ALA A 85 23.07 5.27 2.17
C ALA A 85 24.07 6.37 2.55
N GLU A 86 25.37 6.16 2.29
CA GLU A 86 26.43 7.14 2.56
C GLU A 86 26.25 8.41 1.71
N TRP A 87 25.78 8.29 0.47
CA TRP A 87 25.50 9.43 -0.39
C TRP A 87 24.28 10.23 0.11
N ILE A 88 23.17 9.57 0.48
CA ILE A 88 21.97 10.21 1.05
C ILE A 88 22.37 10.96 2.34
N LEU A 89 23.11 10.32 3.23
CA LEU A 89 23.62 10.93 4.45
C LEU A 89 24.42 12.22 4.16
N ALA A 90 25.33 12.15 3.17
CA ALA A 90 26.13 13.30 2.78
C ALA A 90 25.27 14.45 2.24
N ARG A 91 24.23 14.14 1.44
CA ARG A 91 23.29 15.15 0.91
C ARG A 91 22.48 15.79 2.04
N MET A 92 21.89 15.00 2.93
CA MET A 92 21.13 15.55 4.06
C MET A 92 21.99 16.49 4.92
N LYS A 93 23.23 16.11 5.22
CA LYS A 93 24.18 16.97 5.95
C LYS A 93 24.52 18.25 5.18
N GLU A 94 24.76 18.15 3.88
CA GLU A 94 25.02 19.31 3.02
C GLU A 94 23.85 20.28 3.04
N TRP A 95 22.62 19.80 3.08
CA TRP A 95 21.42 20.63 3.15
C TRP A 95 21.16 21.21 4.54
N GLY A 96 21.88 20.75 5.56
CA GLY A 96 21.83 21.32 6.92
C GLY A 96 20.95 20.53 7.88
N LEU A 97 20.55 19.31 7.52
CA LEU A 97 19.89 18.40 8.45
C LEU A 97 20.93 17.77 9.41
N ASP A 98 20.55 17.56 10.65
CA ASP A 98 21.30 16.71 11.57
C ASP A 98 21.03 15.25 11.18
N ALA A 99 22.01 14.61 10.50
CA ALA A 99 21.76 13.31 9.88
C ALA A 99 22.79 12.26 10.30
N HIS A 100 22.31 11.02 10.44
CA HIS A 100 23.11 9.85 10.77
C HIS A 100 22.56 8.59 10.10
N ILE A 101 23.33 7.49 10.15
CA ILE A 101 22.88 6.17 9.75
C ILE A 101 22.64 5.33 11.01
N GLU A 102 21.48 4.71 11.10
CA GLU A 102 21.24 3.61 12.02
C GLU A 102 21.41 2.28 11.29
N THR A 103 21.97 1.30 11.98
CA THR A 103 22.31 0.02 11.35
C THR A 103 21.71 -1.12 12.14
N PHE A 104 20.96 -1.97 11.44
CA PHE A 104 20.41 -3.20 11.99
C PHE A 104 21.04 -4.41 11.31
N SER A 105 20.92 -5.57 11.94
CA SER A 105 21.43 -6.83 11.39
C SER A 105 20.30 -7.82 11.21
N VAL A 106 19.90 -8.07 9.97
CA VAL A 106 18.69 -8.78 9.61
C VAL A 106 18.99 -10.06 8.85
N LEU A 107 18.10 -11.05 8.91
CA LEU A 107 18.18 -12.23 8.07
C LEU A 107 17.76 -11.90 6.64
N PHE A 108 18.67 -12.00 5.69
CA PHE A 108 18.36 -11.80 4.27
C PHE A 108 18.86 -12.96 3.42
N PRO A 109 17.97 -13.88 2.97
CA PRO A 109 18.34 -15.01 2.15
C PRO A 109 18.63 -14.59 0.72
N THR A 110 19.81 -14.99 0.20
CA THR A 110 20.18 -14.79 -1.20
C THR A 110 20.20 -16.12 -1.95
N PRO A 111 19.88 -16.17 -3.25
CA PRO A 111 19.74 -17.43 -3.98
C PRO A 111 21.10 -18.13 -4.17
N LYS A 112 21.15 -19.42 -3.82
CA LYS A 112 22.32 -20.29 -4.00
C LYS A 112 22.14 -21.26 -5.16
N GLU A 113 20.99 -21.89 -5.26
CA GLU A 113 20.67 -22.84 -6.33
C GLU A 113 19.18 -22.71 -6.71
N ARG A 114 18.91 -22.70 -8.01
CA ARG A 114 17.55 -22.59 -8.56
C ARG A 114 17.42 -23.48 -9.78
N VAL A 115 16.45 -24.39 -9.78
CA VAL A 115 16.13 -25.24 -10.91
C VAL A 115 14.62 -25.34 -11.06
N VAL A 116 14.13 -25.10 -12.26
CA VAL A 116 12.78 -25.47 -12.70
C VAL A 116 12.92 -26.24 -13.99
N GLU A 117 12.60 -27.53 -13.98
CA GLU A 117 12.76 -28.40 -15.12
C GLU A 117 11.50 -29.25 -15.35
N LEU A 118 10.86 -29.07 -16.50
CA LEU A 118 9.86 -30.02 -16.99
C LEU A 118 10.55 -31.28 -17.44
N LEU A 119 10.22 -32.43 -16.83
CA LEU A 119 10.81 -33.73 -17.11
C LEU A 119 9.97 -34.49 -18.14
N GLU A 120 8.65 -34.37 -18.06
CA GLU A 120 7.67 -35.06 -18.90
C GLU A 120 6.53 -34.13 -19.28
N PRO A 121 5.90 -34.25 -20.47
CA PRO A 121 6.17 -35.22 -21.53
C PRO A 121 7.39 -34.90 -22.39
N THR A 122 7.84 -33.64 -22.37
CA THR A 122 8.99 -33.13 -23.14
C THR A 122 9.92 -32.39 -22.20
N ARG A 123 11.21 -32.69 -22.25
CA ARG A 123 12.17 -32.01 -21.38
C ARG A 123 12.32 -30.54 -21.77
N TYR A 124 12.19 -29.69 -20.77
CA TYR A 124 12.46 -28.26 -20.85
C TYR A 124 13.05 -27.77 -19.52
N ARG A 125 14.11 -26.99 -19.59
CA ARG A 125 14.70 -26.33 -18.42
C ARG A 125 14.46 -24.82 -18.53
N ALA A 126 13.84 -24.24 -17.53
CA ALA A 126 13.61 -22.81 -17.44
C ALA A 126 14.94 -22.04 -17.42
N LYS A 127 14.97 -20.90 -18.09
CA LYS A 127 16.18 -20.06 -18.19
C LYS A 127 16.49 -19.38 -16.86
N LEU A 128 15.48 -18.96 -16.14
CA LEU A 128 15.57 -18.23 -14.86
C LEU A 128 16.51 -17.04 -14.94
N GLN A 129 16.52 -16.38 -16.08
CA GLN A 129 17.40 -15.24 -16.38
C GLN A 129 16.71 -14.29 -17.37
N GLU A 130 16.79 -13.03 -17.08
CA GLU A 130 16.35 -11.95 -17.95
C GLU A 130 17.50 -11.54 -18.88
N PRO A 131 17.24 -11.33 -20.18
CA PRO A 131 18.29 -10.93 -21.13
C PRO A 131 18.65 -9.45 -21.00
N VAL A 132 19.88 -9.12 -21.25
CA VAL A 132 20.35 -7.76 -21.43
C VAL A 132 19.73 -7.19 -22.71
N LEU A 133 19.24 -5.94 -22.65
CA LEU A 133 18.70 -5.22 -23.79
C LEU A 133 19.73 -4.19 -24.30
N PRO A 134 20.19 -4.27 -25.57
CA PRO A 134 21.26 -3.39 -26.07
C PRO A 134 20.90 -1.90 -26.07
N ILE A 135 19.62 -1.56 -26.13
CA ILE A 135 19.14 -0.16 -26.11
C ILE A 135 19.13 0.41 -24.68
N ASP A 136 19.06 -0.46 -23.70
CA ASP A 136 19.01 -0.12 -22.29
C ASP A 136 20.36 -0.44 -21.62
N PRO A 137 21.20 0.57 -21.37
CA PRO A 137 22.53 0.36 -20.82
C PRO A 137 22.51 -0.08 -19.35
N THR A 138 21.39 0.11 -18.64
CA THR A 138 21.27 -0.25 -17.22
C THR A 138 20.99 -1.74 -17.05
N SER A 139 20.29 -2.35 -17.99
CA SER A 139 19.97 -3.79 -17.97
C SER A 139 21.19 -4.73 -17.98
N ASN A 140 22.41 -4.21 -18.24
CA ASN A 140 23.63 -5.00 -18.35
C ASN A 140 24.39 -5.22 -17.04
N GLN A 141 23.87 -4.80 -15.90
CA GLN A 141 24.51 -4.86 -14.56
C GLN A 141 24.52 -6.28 -13.96
N THR A 142 24.75 -7.31 -14.79
CA THR A 142 24.61 -8.72 -14.43
C THR A 142 25.51 -9.20 -13.30
N ALA A 143 26.65 -8.52 -13.04
CA ALA A 143 27.57 -8.89 -11.96
C ALA A 143 27.03 -8.53 -10.56
N GLU A 144 26.12 -7.58 -10.46
CA GLU A 144 25.59 -7.06 -9.21
C GLU A 144 24.11 -7.43 -8.99
N GLN A 145 23.42 -7.88 -10.05
CA GLN A 145 22.03 -8.29 -9.98
C GLN A 145 21.86 -9.56 -9.16
N LEU A 146 20.92 -9.56 -8.23
CA LEU A 146 20.39 -10.83 -7.74
C LEU A 146 19.61 -11.53 -8.86
N PRO A 147 19.81 -12.83 -9.06
CA PRO A 147 19.04 -13.56 -10.04
C PRO A 147 17.56 -13.64 -9.67
N THR A 148 16.72 -14.11 -10.59
CA THR A 148 15.28 -14.26 -10.36
C THR A 148 14.98 -15.27 -9.24
N TYR A 149 14.41 -14.86 -8.13
CA TYR A 149 14.07 -15.68 -6.98
C TYR A 149 12.99 -15.05 -6.11
N ASN A 150 12.46 -15.83 -5.17
CA ASN A 150 11.65 -15.30 -4.08
C ASN A 150 12.40 -15.43 -2.76
N ALA A 151 12.62 -14.29 -2.08
CA ALA A 151 13.23 -14.29 -0.75
C ALA A 151 12.30 -14.96 0.27
N TYR A 152 12.88 -15.59 1.29
CA TYR A 152 12.20 -16.37 2.33
C TYR A 152 11.42 -17.59 1.84
N SER A 153 11.69 -18.02 0.61
CA SER A 153 11.31 -19.36 0.18
C SER A 153 12.05 -20.42 0.99
N ALA A 154 11.34 -21.45 1.43
CA ALA A 154 12.01 -22.63 2.01
C ALA A 154 12.97 -23.26 1.01
N ASP A 155 14.07 -23.83 1.51
CA ASP A 155 14.92 -24.70 0.71
C ASP A 155 14.18 -26.01 0.41
N GLY A 156 14.35 -26.53 -0.81
CA GLY A 156 13.73 -27.80 -1.20
C GLY A 156 14.23 -28.33 -2.55
N ASP A 157 14.12 -29.65 -2.71
CA ASP A 157 14.48 -30.37 -3.93
C ASP A 157 13.40 -31.43 -4.17
N VAL A 158 12.41 -31.11 -5.01
CA VAL A 158 11.19 -31.89 -5.18
C VAL A 158 10.88 -32.16 -6.64
N THR A 159 10.31 -33.34 -6.90
CA THR A 159 9.85 -33.73 -8.23
C THR A 159 8.44 -34.28 -8.13
N ALA A 160 7.48 -33.66 -8.83
CA ALA A 160 6.06 -33.97 -8.71
C ALA A 160 5.27 -33.63 -9.98
N PRO A 161 4.03 -34.13 -10.10
CA PRO A 161 3.08 -33.64 -11.09
C PRO A 161 2.83 -32.15 -10.90
N LEU A 162 2.54 -31.44 -12.02
CA LEU A 162 2.24 -30.02 -12.04
C LEU A 162 0.72 -29.79 -12.09
N VAL A 163 0.23 -28.84 -11.28
CA VAL A 163 -1.18 -28.41 -11.28
C VAL A 163 -1.25 -26.89 -11.40
N TYR A 164 -2.07 -26.38 -12.31
CA TYR A 164 -2.35 -24.96 -12.45
C TYR A 164 -3.46 -24.54 -11.49
N VAL A 165 -3.18 -23.52 -10.69
CA VAL A 165 -4.06 -23.06 -9.58
C VAL A 165 -4.50 -21.61 -9.70
N ASN A 166 -4.58 -21.08 -10.94
CA ASN A 166 -4.97 -19.68 -11.18
C ASN A 166 -4.12 -18.68 -10.38
N TYR A 167 -4.69 -17.91 -9.46
CA TYR A 167 -3.95 -17.02 -8.55
C TYR A 167 -3.48 -17.71 -7.27
N GLY A 168 -3.92 -18.93 -6.99
CA GLY A 168 -3.55 -19.68 -5.80
C GLY A 168 -4.13 -19.12 -4.51
N ILE A 169 -5.29 -18.47 -4.58
CA ILE A 169 -6.07 -18.00 -3.44
C ILE A 169 -7.05 -19.10 -2.96
N ARG A 170 -7.64 -18.95 -1.78
CA ARG A 170 -8.52 -19.97 -1.18
C ARG A 170 -9.67 -20.41 -2.11
N GLU A 171 -10.31 -19.47 -2.78
CA GLU A 171 -11.42 -19.73 -3.70
C GLU A 171 -10.99 -20.58 -4.92
N ASP A 172 -9.72 -20.45 -5.35
CA ASP A 172 -9.19 -21.27 -6.42
C ASP A 172 -9.08 -22.74 -6.01
N TYR A 173 -8.69 -23.00 -4.77
CA TYR A 173 -8.62 -24.38 -4.25
C TYR A 173 -10.02 -24.96 -4.02
N GLU A 174 -10.98 -24.19 -3.57
CA GLU A 174 -12.37 -24.63 -3.53
C GLU A 174 -12.90 -25.00 -4.93
N GLN A 175 -12.53 -24.24 -5.96
CA GLN A 175 -12.87 -24.54 -7.35
C GLN A 175 -12.19 -25.84 -7.84
N LEU A 176 -10.94 -26.09 -7.43
CA LEU A 176 -10.24 -27.37 -7.72
C LEU A 176 -10.95 -28.56 -7.10
N ASP A 177 -11.41 -28.42 -5.85
CA ASP A 177 -12.17 -29.47 -5.15
C ASP A 177 -13.45 -29.81 -5.91
N ARG A 178 -14.17 -28.80 -6.45
CA ARG A 178 -15.37 -29.01 -7.30
C ARG A 178 -15.04 -29.74 -8.60
N MET A 179 -13.84 -29.54 -9.11
CA MET A 179 -13.33 -30.25 -10.32
C MET A 179 -12.79 -31.66 -9.98
N GLY A 180 -12.74 -32.06 -8.71
CA GLY A 180 -12.19 -33.32 -8.24
C GLY A 180 -10.66 -33.38 -8.39
N ILE A 181 -9.97 -32.23 -8.33
CA ILE A 181 -8.53 -32.13 -8.49
C ILE A 181 -7.88 -31.81 -7.16
N SER A 182 -6.93 -32.64 -6.75
CA SER A 182 -6.12 -32.46 -5.55
C SER A 182 -4.72 -31.99 -5.92
N VAL A 183 -4.19 -31.04 -5.14
CA VAL A 183 -2.79 -30.60 -5.23
C VAL A 183 -1.87 -31.31 -4.25
N LYS A 184 -2.39 -32.25 -3.44
CA LYS A 184 -1.61 -32.96 -2.43
C LYS A 184 -0.46 -33.73 -3.07
N GLY A 185 0.76 -33.40 -2.65
CA GLY A 185 1.98 -33.98 -3.21
C GLY A 185 2.34 -33.48 -4.61
N ALA A 186 1.68 -32.44 -5.13
CA ALA A 186 1.98 -31.81 -6.41
C ALA A 186 2.84 -30.55 -6.24
N ILE A 187 3.45 -30.11 -7.33
CA ILE A 187 3.94 -28.73 -7.49
C ILE A 187 2.80 -27.93 -8.12
N VAL A 188 2.53 -26.74 -7.58
CA VAL A 188 1.54 -25.85 -8.16
C VAL A 188 2.21 -24.76 -8.99
N ILE A 189 1.52 -24.29 -10.05
CA ILE A 189 1.88 -23.09 -10.81
C ILE A 189 0.75 -22.07 -10.71
N ALA A 190 1.07 -20.88 -10.20
CA ALA A 190 0.14 -19.78 -9.96
C ALA A 190 0.53 -18.53 -10.76
N ARG A 191 -0.45 -17.67 -11.06
CA ARG A 191 -0.22 -16.32 -11.60
C ARG A 191 0.02 -15.32 -10.47
N TYR A 192 0.83 -14.29 -10.70
CA TYR A 192 0.82 -13.08 -9.88
C TYR A 192 -0.55 -12.39 -9.95
N GLY A 193 -0.88 -11.60 -8.93
CA GLY A 193 -2.14 -10.89 -8.79
C GLY A 193 -3.07 -11.49 -7.72
N SER A 194 -4.18 -10.82 -7.46
CA SER A 194 -5.18 -11.18 -6.43
C SER A 194 -4.59 -11.32 -5.02
N GLY A 195 -3.75 -10.35 -4.61
CA GLY A 195 -3.18 -10.28 -3.28
C GLY A 195 -1.69 -10.58 -3.21
N TRP A 196 -1.18 -10.64 -1.98
CA TRP A 196 0.22 -10.83 -1.65
C TRP A 196 0.79 -12.13 -2.23
N ARG A 197 2.02 -12.05 -2.76
CA ARG A 197 2.64 -13.23 -3.38
C ARG A 197 2.95 -14.35 -2.40
N GLY A 198 3.21 -14.05 -1.13
CA GLY A 198 3.47 -15.04 -0.06
C GLY A 198 2.26 -15.87 0.32
N THR A 199 1.03 -15.40 0.08
CA THR A 199 -0.19 -16.19 0.32
C THR A 199 -0.31 -17.39 -0.62
N LYS A 200 0.27 -17.31 -1.82
CA LYS A 200 0.20 -18.40 -2.81
C LYS A 200 0.88 -19.69 -2.33
N PRO A 201 2.15 -19.69 -1.88
CA PRO A 201 2.76 -20.86 -1.28
C PRO A 201 2.16 -21.24 0.08
N LYS A 202 1.67 -20.29 0.87
CA LYS A 202 0.95 -20.56 2.13
C LYS A 202 -0.26 -21.44 1.88
N VAL A 203 -1.20 -20.99 1.06
CA VAL A 203 -2.44 -21.72 0.75
C VAL A 203 -2.12 -23.04 0.03
N ALA A 204 -1.13 -23.07 -0.88
CA ALA A 204 -0.66 -24.31 -1.52
C ALA A 204 -0.20 -25.35 -0.51
N ALA A 205 0.61 -24.94 0.48
CA ALA A 205 1.11 -25.83 1.53
C ALA A 205 -0.02 -26.34 2.44
N GLU A 206 -0.99 -25.50 2.78
CA GLU A 206 -2.20 -25.88 3.55
C GLU A 206 -3.00 -26.98 2.85
N HIS A 207 -3.04 -26.97 1.49
CA HIS A 207 -3.68 -28.01 0.67
C HIS A 207 -2.75 -29.19 0.34
N GLY A 208 -1.53 -29.20 0.93
CA GLY A 208 -0.58 -30.32 0.82
C GLY A 208 0.27 -30.32 -0.45
N ALA A 209 0.38 -29.23 -1.19
CA ALA A 209 1.36 -29.06 -2.24
C ALA A 209 2.78 -29.07 -1.66
N ILE A 210 3.77 -29.48 -2.46
CA ILE A 210 5.17 -29.62 -2.03
C ILE A 210 6.12 -28.64 -2.72
N GLY A 211 5.61 -27.77 -3.57
CA GLY A 211 6.34 -26.69 -4.24
C GLY A 211 5.40 -25.74 -4.96
N CYS A 212 5.84 -24.50 -5.16
CA CYS A 212 5.08 -23.46 -5.82
C CYS A 212 5.95 -22.75 -6.87
N ILE A 213 5.40 -22.57 -8.07
CA ILE A 213 5.98 -21.76 -9.14
C ILE A 213 5.04 -20.59 -9.38
N ILE A 214 5.58 -19.37 -9.50
CA ILE A 214 4.77 -18.17 -9.72
C ILE A 214 5.23 -17.49 -11.01
N TYR A 215 4.31 -16.98 -11.82
CA TYR A 215 4.64 -16.24 -13.03
C TYR A 215 3.73 -15.03 -13.26
N SER A 216 4.25 -13.96 -13.90
CA SER A 216 3.45 -12.87 -14.42
C SER A 216 2.75 -13.32 -15.71
N ASP A 217 1.42 -13.28 -15.75
CA ASP A 217 0.68 -13.63 -16.96
C ASP A 217 0.57 -12.38 -17.85
N PRO A 218 0.85 -12.49 -19.18
CA PRO A 218 0.85 -11.34 -20.07
C PRO A 218 -0.54 -10.68 -20.25
N ARG A 219 -1.60 -11.29 -19.74
CA ARG A 219 -2.93 -10.68 -19.69
C ARG A 219 -2.99 -9.49 -18.74
N GLY A 220 -2.31 -9.58 -17.60
CA GLY A 220 -2.26 -8.51 -16.59
C GLY A 220 -0.99 -7.68 -16.66
N ASP A 221 0.12 -8.25 -17.18
CA ASP A 221 1.44 -7.66 -17.13
C ASP A 221 2.26 -8.17 -18.35
N GLY A 222 2.08 -7.56 -19.52
CA GLY A 222 2.75 -7.89 -20.76
C GLY A 222 1.93 -7.50 -21.99
N TYR A 223 2.24 -8.13 -23.14
CA TYR A 223 1.74 -7.76 -24.48
C TYR A 223 0.21 -7.69 -24.66
N PHE A 224 -0.54 -8.19 -23.71
CA PHE A 224 -2.00 -8.09 -23.76
C PHE A 224 -2.51 -6.70 -23.37
N GLN A 225 -1.72 -5.96 -22.62
CA GLN A 225 -2.00 -4.59 -22.16
C GLN A 225 -1.48 -3.54 -23.17
N GLY A 226 -0.34 -3.81 -23.82
CA GLY A 226 0.31 -2.92 -24.76
C GLY A 226 1.61 -3.50 -25.29
N ASP A 227 2.41 -2.69 -25.96
CA ASP A 227 3.69 -3.13 -26.51
C ASP A 227 4.68 -3.46 -25.40
N ASP A 228 5.36 -4.61 -25.57
CA ASP A 228 6.41 -5.07 -24.65
C ASP A 228 7.65 -4.18 -24.72
N TYR A 229 8.34 -4.01 -23.61
CA TYR A 229 9.62 -3.35 -23.51
C TYR A 229 10.69 -4.07 -24.38
N PRO A 230 11.49 -3.35 -25.17
CA PRO A 230 11.67 -1.89 -25.17
C PRO A 230 10.84 -1.13 -26.21
N ALA A 231 9.91 -1.76 -26.92
CA ALA A 231 9.06 -1.08 -27.90
C ALA A 231 7.94 -0.27 -27.22
N GLY A 232 7.46 -0.74 -26.08
CA GLY A 232 6.55 -0.09 -25.17
C GLY A 232 7.00 -0.31 -23.71
N GLY A 233 6.16 0.02 -22.75
CA GLY A 233 6.53 -0.04 -21.32
C GLY A 233 6.21 -1.35 -20.62
N TRP A 234 5.47 -2.30 -21.27
CA TRP A 234 4.99 -3.51 -20.60
C TRP A 234 6.05 -4.59 -20.50
N ARG A 235 5.88 -5.48 -19.50
CA ARG A 235 6.84 -6.55 -19.21
C ARG A 235 7.13 -7.43 -20.42
N PRO A 236 8.42 -7.60 -20.83
CA PRO A 236 8.78 -8.48 -21.93
C PRO A 236 8.68 -9.95 -21.52
N ARG A 237 8.69 -10.84 -22.53
CA ARG A 237 8.48 -12.28 -22.35
C ARG A 237 9.39 -12.95 -21.33
N GLU A 238 10.60 -12.50 -21.22
CA GLU A 238 11.63 -13.02 -20.32
C GLU A 238 11.69 -12.26 -18.98
N GLY A 239 10.94 -11.16 -18.82
CA GLY A 239 10.86 -10.40 -17.58
C GLY A 239 10.29 -11.22 -16.42
N VAL A 240 10.86 -11.08 -15.22
CA VAL A 240 10.48 -11.86 -14.04
C VAL A 240 10.28 -10.92 -12.85
N GLN A 241 9.13 -11.02 -12.22
CA GLN A 241 8.89 -10.37 -10.93
C GLN A 241 9.60 -11.17 -9.83
N ARG A 242 10.61 -10.57 -9.20
CA ARG A 242 11.20 -11.05 -7.94
C ARG A 242 10.25 -10.76 -6.78
N GLY A 243 10.68 -10.95 -5.57
CA GLY A 243 9.97 -10.47 -4.39
C GLY A 243 10.07 -11.42 -3.21
N SER A 244 9.71 -10.90 -2.04
CA SER A 244 9.54 -11.68 -0.82
C SER A 244 8.28 -12.54 -0.88
N VAL A 245 8.35 -13.74 -0.34
CA VAL A 245 7.19 -14.63 -0.10
C VAL A 245 6.99 -14.86 1.40
N MET A 246 7.42 -13.94 2.23
CA MET A 246 7.14 -13.98 3.67
C MET A 246 5.66 -14.19 3.93
N ASP A 247 5.35 -14.98 4.96
CA ASP A 247 3.99 -15.07 5.47
C ASP A 247 3.61 -13.79 6.24
N THR A 248 2.34 -13.50 6.35
CA THR A 248 1.78 -12.27 6.93
C THR A 248 1.59 -12.33 8.45
N ASP A 249 2.32 -13.20 9.15
CA ASP A 249 2.26 -13.27 10.63
C ASP A 249 2.78 -12.00 11.31
N TYR A 250 3.86 -11.42 10.78
CA TYR A 250 4.49 -10.16 11.17
C TYR A 250 5.45 -9.68 10.08
N PRO A 251 5.69 -8.38 9.90
CA PRO A 251 6.75 -7.82 9.06
C PRO A 251 8.08 -7.72 9.83
N GLY A 252 9.13 -7.21 9.19
CA GLY A 252 10.45 -7.03 9.79
C GLY A 252 11.31 -8.29 9.77
N ASP A 253 12.40 -8.28 10.54
CA ASP A 253 13.31 -9.42 10.59
C ASP A 253 12.62 -10.69 11.11
N PRO A 254 12.60 -11.78 10.34
CA PRO A 254 11.99 -13.04 10.78
C PRO A 254 12.47 -13.56 12.14
N LEU A 255 13.63 -13.11 12.59
CA LEU A 255 14.26 -13.62 13.81
C LEU A 255 14.05 -12.75 15.05
N THR A 256 13.53 -11.52 14.90
CA THR A 256 13.36 -10.55 16.00
C THR A 256 11.97 -9.93 16.11
N PRO A 257 10.85 -10.67 15.94
CA PRO A 257 9.51 -10.09 15.90
C PRO A 257 9.19 -9.30 17.18
N GLY A 258 8.85 -8.02 17.04
CA GLY A 258 8.45 -7.12 18.11
C GLY A 258 9.60 -6.47 18.88
N VAL A 259 10.84 -6.67 18.45
CA VAL A 259 12.04 -6.03 19.03
C VAL A 259 13.06 -5.73 17.93
N GLY A 260 13.57 -4.52 17.87
CA GLY A 260 14.51 -4.12 16.83
C GLY A 260 15.73 -5.03 16.71
N ALA A 261 16.14 -5.35 15.48
CA ALA A 261 17.26 -6.26 15.14
C ALA A 261 18.63 -5.62 15.40
N THR A 262 18.83 -5.07 16.61
CA THR A 262 20.11 -4.53 17.07
C THR A 262 21.17 -5.64 17.22
N ALA A 263 22.43 -5.25 17.38
CA ALA A 263 23.54 -6.20 17.48
C ALA A 263 23.40 -7.19 18.65
N ASP A 264 22.75 -6.79 19.74
CA ASP A 264 22.52 -7.55 20.95
C ASP A 264 21.11 -8.16 21.05
N ALA A 265 20.26 -8.00 20.02
CA ALA A 265 18.91 -8.54 20.00
C ALA A 265 18.91 -10.07 20.14
N LYS A 266 17.97 -10.59 20.93
CA LYS A 266 17.75 -12.03 21.06
C LYS A 266 16.97 -12.53 19.84
N ARG A 267 17.58 -13.42 19.08
CA ARG A 267 17.02 -13.95 17.84
C ARG A 267 16.40 -15.33 17.98
N LEU A 268 15.32 -15.56 17.25
CA LEU A 268 14.77 -16.90 17.01
C LEU A 268 15.75 -17.75 16.20
N ALA A 269 15.64 -19.05 16.28
CA ALA A 269 16.27 -19.91 15.28
C ALA A 269 15.45 -19.85 13.96
N ILE A 270 16.09 -19.93 12.82
CA ILE A 270 15.44 -19.87 11.48
C ILE A 270 14.24 -20.83 11.38
N LYS A 271 14.36 -22.04 11.91
CA LYS A 271 13.28 -23.05 11.91
C LYS A 271 12.04 -22.65 12.74
N ASP A 272 12.19 -21.69 13.64
CA ASP A 272 11.12 -21.20 14.54
C ASP A 272 10.50 -19.90 14.04
N ALA A 273 11.05 -19.29 12.96
CA ALA A 273 10.50 -18.12 12.29
C ALA A 273 9.23 -18.51 11.51
N LYS A 274 8.10 -17.90 11.87
CA LYS A 274 6.79 -18.25 11.29
C LYS A 274 6.64 -17.75 9.84
N THR A 275 7.29 -16.65 9.52
CA THR A 275 7.15 -15.94 8.23
C THR A 275 7.91 -16.60 7.07
N ILE A 276 8.78 -17.58 7.32
CA ILE A 276 9.46 -18.35 6.29
C ILE A 276 8.49 -19.41 5.73
N THR A 277 8.35 -19.50 4.39
CA THR A 277 7.42 -20.43 3.75
C THR A 277 7.76 -21.90 4.07
N LYS A 278 6.76 -22.77 3.95
CA LYS A 278 6.92 -24.23 4.26
C LYS A 278 7.32 -25.07 3.06
N ILE A 279 7.24 -24.54 1.85
CA ILE A 279 7.54 -25.20 0.59
C ILE A 279 8.44 -24.33 -0.28
N PRO A 280 9.28 -24.90 -1.16
CA PRO A 280 10.10 -24.14 -2.10
C PRO A 280 9.25 -23.36 -3.10
N VAL A 281 9.67 -22.11 -3.37
CA VAL A 281 8.98 -21.18 -4.27
C VAL A 281 9.97 -20.61 -5.28
N GLN A 282 9.57 -20.55 -6.56
CA GLN A 282 10.41 -19.97 -7.61
C GLN A 282 9.57 -19.14 -8.58
N PRO A 283 9.91 -17.85 -8.80
CA PRO A 283 9.29 -17.05 -9.84
C PRO A 283 9.93 -17.35 -11.20
N ILE A 284 9.11 -17.36 -12.25
CA ILE A 284 9.55 -17.55 -13.62
C ILE A 284 8.90 -16.53 -14.57
N SER A 285 9.53 -16.33 -15.72
CA SER A 285 8.95 -15.54 -16.80
C SER A 285 7.75 -16.25 -17.46
N TYR A 286 6.90 -15.51 -18.17
CA TYR A 286 5.86 -16.17 -18.94
C TYR A 286 6.39 -16.90 -20.17
N ALA A 287 7.62 -16.60 -20.63
CA ALA A 287 8.31 -17.42 -21.61
C ALA A 287 8.66 -18.80 -21.04
N ASP A 288 9.11 -18.87 -19.79
CA ASP A 288 9.41 -20.15 -19.11
C ASP A 288 8.13 -20.88 -18.66
N ALA A 289 7.05 -20.15 -18.34
CA ALA A 289 5.75 -20.73 -17.98
C ALA A 289 5.05 -21.40 -19.16
N LEU A 290 5.22 -20.88 -20.37
CA LEU A 290 4.54 -21.38 -21.57
C LEU A 290 4.76 -22.88 -21.83
N PRO A 291 5.99 -23.43 -21.82
CA PRO A 291 6.21 -24.88 -21.97
C PRO A 291 5.57 -25.71 -20.85
N LEU A 292 5.58 -25.20 -19.61
CA LEU A 292 5.00 -25.89 -18.45
C LEU A 292 3.48 -25.98 -18.59
N LEU A 293 2.83 -24.87 -18.90
CA LEU A 293 1.36 -24.79 -19.09
C LEU A 293 0.91 -25.57 -20.33
N SER A 294 1.72 -25.57 -21.39
CA SER A 294 1.45 -26.38 -22.60
C SER A 294 1.51 -27.89 -22.37
N ALA A 295 2.25 -28.34 -21.36
CA ALA A 295 2.36 -29.74 -20.98
C ALA A 295 1.18 -30.24 -20.14
N LEU A 296 0.40 -29.35 -19.54
CA LEU A 296 -0.76 -29.70 -18.76
C LEU A 296 -1.87 -30.31 -19.61
N GLN A 297 -2.57 -31.28 -19.05
CA GLN A 297 -3.74 -31.94 -19.63
C GLN A 297 -4.87 -31.96 -18.61
N GLY A 298 -5.84 -32.85 -18.79
CA GLY A 298 -7.00 -32.93 -17.92
C GLY A 298 -8.05 -31.85 -18.26
N PRO A 299 -8.87 -31.42 -17.28
CA PRO A 299 -9.92 -30.45 -17.54
C PRO A 299 -9.37 -29.11 -18.04
N VAL A 300 -10.12 -28.52 -18.98
CA VAL A 300 -9.87 -27.13 -19.41
C VAL A 300 -10.19 -26.20 -18.24
N ALA A 301 -9.31 -25.26 -17.98
CA ALA A 301 -9.46 -24.29 -16.91
C ALA A 301 -10.73 -23.44 -17.09
N PRO A 302 -11.40 -23.04 -16.00
CA PRO A 302 -12.52 -22.08 -16.05
C PRO A 302 -12.21 -20.85 -16.90
N ALA A 303 -13.22 -20.23 -17.49
CA ALA A 303 -13.01 -19.12 -18.43
C ALA A 303 -12.26 -17.93 -17.78
N ASN A 304 -12.59 -17.63 -16.50
CA ASN A 304 -11.96 -16.58 -15.71
C ASN A 304 -10.53 -16.92 -15.23
N TRP A 305 -10.10 -18.18 -15.36
CA TRP A 305 -8.72 -18.61 -15.04
C TRP A 305 -7.77 -18.49 -16.23
N ARG A 306 -8.30 -18.26 -17.43
CA ARG A 306 -7.47 -18.24 -18.64
C ARG A 306 -6.72 -16.92 -18.74
N GLY A 307 -5.41 -17.03 -18.88
CA GLY A 307 -4.51 -15.89 -19.06
C GLY A 307 -4.38 -15.43 -20.51
N GLY A 308 -3.28 -14.73 -20.80
CA GLY A 308 -2.96 -14.17 -22.12
C GLY A 308 -2.05 -15.03 -23.00
N LEU A 309 -1.54 -16.17 -22.50
CA LEU A 309 -0.69 -17.04 -23.31
C LEU A 309 -1.49 -17.78 -24.42
N GLY A 310 -0.87 -17.98 -25.56
CA GLY A 310 -1.46 -18.62 -26.74
C GLY A 310 -1.63 -20.14 -26.60
N VAL A 311 -2.14 -20.64 -25.47
CA VAL A 311 -2.38 -22.05 -25.17
C VAL A 311 -3.79 -22.30 -24.68
N THR A 312 -4.28 -23.53 -24.79
CA THR A 312 -5.44 -23.96 -24.02
C THR A 312 -5.01 -24.21 -22.60
N TYR A 313 -5.51 -23.42 -21.66
CA TYR A 313 -5.20 -23.61 -20.26
C TYR A 313 -5.90 -24.86 -19.74
N HIS A 314 -5.12 -25.86 -19.31
CA HIS A 314 -5.58 -27.03 -18.61
C HIS A 314 -5.17 -26.96 -17.15
N VAL A 315 -5.98 -27.51 -16.26
CA VAL A 315 -5.67 -27.51 -14.83
C VAL A 315 -4.62 -28.54 -14.47
N GLY A 316 -4.55 -29.65 -15.20
CA GLY A 316 -3.63 -30.75 -14.92
C GLY A 316 -4.28 -31.83 -14.03
N PRO A 317 -3.45 -32.71 -13.41
CA PRO A 317 -2.00 -32.78 -13.59
C PRO A 317 -1.55 -33.32 -14.97
N GLY A 318 -2.28 -34.25 -15.62
CA GLY A 318 -1.85 -34.87 -16.87
C GLY A 318 -0.45 -35.52 -16.76
N PRO A 319 0.33 -35.57 -17.87
CA PRO A 319 1.69 -36.13 -17.86
C PRO A 319 2.75 -35.12 -17.37
N ALA A 320 2.39 -33.85 -17.11
CA ALA A 320 3.36 -32.84 -16.73
C ALA A 320 4.00 -33.17 -15.38
N LYS A 321 5.31 -33.38 -15.38
CA LYS A 321 6.12 -33.66 -14.19
C LYS A 321 7.29 -32.69 -14.12
N VAL A 322 7.40 -31.99 -13.03
CA VAL A 322 8.36 -30.90 -12.82
C VAL A 322 9.32 -31.24 -11.68
N HIS A 323 10.60 -30.93 -11.88
CA HIS A 323 11.62 -30.87 -10.85
C HIS A 323 11.82 -29.41 -10.46
N LEU A 324 11.62 -29.10 -9.18
CA LEU A 324 11.83 -27.78 -8.58
C LEU A 324 12.89 -27.90 -7.48
N LYS A 325 13.98 -27.14 -7.60
CA LYS A 325 15.00 -27.05 -6.56
C LYS A 325 15.28 -25.59 -6.25
N VAL A 326 15.22 -25.26 -4.98
CA VAL A 326 15.55 -23.95 -4.42
C VAL A 326 16.45 -24.16 -3.23
N ALA A 327 17.56 -23.44 -3.18
CA ALA A 327 18.43 -23.36 -2.00
C ALA A 327 18.96 -21.93 -1.86
N SER A 328 19.00 -21.43 -0.64
CA SER A 328 19.43 -20.07 -0.31
C SER A 328 20.64 -20.05 0.60
N ASN A 329 21.40 -18.97 0.57
CA ASN A 329 22.34 -18.60 1.62
C ASN A 329 21.55 -17.82 2.67
N TRP A 330 21.43 -18.36 3.86
CA TRP A 330 20.69 -17.78 4.97
C TRP A 330 21.64 -16.93 5.84
N ASP A 331 22.05 -15.79 5.31
CA ASP A 331 23.04 -14.91 5.95
C ASP A 331 22.37 -13.74 6.67
N MET A 332 22.97 -13.30 7.77
CA MET A 332 22.69 -11.99 8.36
C MET A 332 23.35 -10.92 7.50
N LYS A 333 22.60 -9.85 7.20
CA LYS A 333 23.08 -8.69 6.44
C LYS A 333 22.84 -7.40 7.21
N PRO A 334 23.74 -6.41 7.10
CA PRO A 334 23.46 -5.09 7.62
C PRO A 334 22.48 -4.35 6.71
N ILE A 335 21.58 -3.57 7.30
CA ILE A 335 20.78 -2.54 6.65
C ILE A 335 21.10 -1.18 7.24
N TYR A 336 20.89 -0.11 6.47
CA TYR A 336 21.40 1.23 6.75
C TYR A 336 20.31 2.28 6.60
N ASP A 337 19.52 2.51 7.64
CA ASP A 337 18.50 3.57 7.63
C ASP A 337 19.15 4.93 7.79
N VAL A 338 18.83 5.86 6.90
CA VAL A 338 19.38 7.22 6.95
C VAL A 338 18.36 8.17 7.53
N ILE A 339 18.65 8.69 8.70
CA ILE A 339 17.77 9.57 9.46
C ILE A 339 18.29 10.98 9.41
N GLY A 340 17.48 11.94 8.94
CA GLY A 340 17.84 13.36 8.84
C GLY A 340 16.83 14.24 9.57
N THR A 341 17.29 15.05 10.52
CA THR A 341 16.43 15.83 11.41
C THR A 341 16.59 17.34 11.16
N LEU A 342 15.48 18.04 11.03
CA LEU A 342 15.35 19.49 11.16
C LEU A 342 14.70 19.79 12.52
N PRO A 343 15.45 20.30 13.51
CA PRO A 343 14.92 20.52 14.84
C PRO A 343 13.85 21.62 14.87
N GLY A 344 12.78 21.37 15.63
CA GLY A 344 11.72 22.36 15.86
C GLY A 344 12.15 23.47 16.81
N SER A 345 11.36 24.55 16.85
CA SER A 345 11.54 25.69 17.78
C SER A 345 10.66 25.57 19.01
N ASP A 346 9.35 25.82 18.84
CA ASP A 346 8.40 25.97 19.95
C ASP A 346 7.90 24.62 20.49
N ASP A 347 7.65 23.67 19.61
CA ASP A 347 7.12 22.33 19.88
C ASP A 347 8.14 21.23 19.48
N ALA A 348 9.43 21.46 19.74
CA ALA A 348 10.52 20.55 19.32
C ALA A 348 10.37 19.10 19.81
N GLY A 349 9.61 18.88 20.89
CA GLY A 349 9.26 17.56 21.38
C GLY A 349 8.15 16.85 20.61
N GLN A 350 7.58 17.44 19.55
CA GLN A 350 6.60 16.83 18.66
C GLN A 350 7.24 16.61 17.29
N TRP A 351 7.04 15.42 16.73
CA TRP A 351 7.73 14.98 15.51
C TRP A 351 6.77 14.77 14.35
N VAL A 352 7.08 15.32 13.20
CA VAL A 352 6.44 15.00 11.92
C VAL A 352 7.47 14.20 11.12
N ILE A 353 7.11 12.98 10.74
CA ILE A 353 8.03 12.02 10.14
C ILE A 353 7.65 11.79 8.68
N ARG A 354 8.65 11.79 7.81
CA ARG A 354 8.52 11.54 6.37
C ARG A 354 9.45 10.40 5.98
N GLY A 355 8.93 9.38 5.34
CA GLY A 355 9.74 8.23 4.94
C GLY A 355 9.47 7.75 3.53
N ASN A 356 10.50 7.12 2.95
CA ASN A 356 10.48 6.35 1.71
C ASN A 356 11.64 5.37 1.75
N HIS A 357 11.47 4.17 1.19
CA HIS A 357 12.62 3.27 1.11
C HIS A 357 13.54 3.60 -0.06
N PHE A 358 14.74 3.00 -0.06
CA PHE A 358 15.74 3.21 -1.11
C PHE A 358 16.51 1.94 -1.48
N ASP A 359 16.16 0.78 -0.90
CA ASP A 359 16.61 -0.51 -1.43
C ASP A 359 15.69 -0.96 -2.56
N ALA A 360 16.15 -1.86 -3.41
CA ALA A 360 15.39 -2.39 -4.52
C ALA A 360 15.76 -3.84 -4.83
N TRP A 361 14.88 -4.59 -5.48
CA TRP A 361 15.23 -5.93 -5.96
C TRP A 361 16.34 -5.91 -7.00
N VAL A 362 16.38 -4.86 -7.82
CA VAL A 362 17.44 -4.66 -8.83
C VAL A 362 17.84 -3.17 -8.87
N ASN A 363 17.47 -2.43 -9.93
CA ASN A 363 17.81 -1.01 -10.09
C ASN A 363 16.74 -0.08 -9.50
N GLY A 364 15.48 -0.49 -9.47
CA GLY A 364 14.41 0.16 -8.74
C GLY A 364 14.17 1.62 -9.07
N ALA A 365 14.15 2.00 -10.35
CA ALA A 365 13.99 3.40 -10.71
C ALA A 365 12.58 3.92 -10.41
N ASP A 366 11.58 3.05 -10.57
CA ASP A 366 10.22 3.30 -10.16
C ASP A 366 10.05 2.93 -8.68
N ASP A 367 10.26 1.66 -8.38
CA ASP A 367 10.12 1.08 -7.06
C ASP A 367 11.50 0.84 -6.41
N PRO A 368 11.89 1.77 -5.46
CA PRO A 368 11.18 2.93 -4.90
C PRO A 368 11.82 4.29 -5.24
N ILE A 369 12.80 4.32 -6.13
CA ILE A 369 13.63 5.52 -6.28
C ILE A 369 12.86 6.72 -6.84
N SER A 370 11.69 6.50 -7.47
CA SER A 370 10.81 7.59 -7.88
C SER A 370 10.40 8.44 -6.68
N GLY A 371 9.79 7.84 -5.64
CA GLY A 371 9.40 8.55 -4.42
C GLY A 371 10.59 8.99 -3.56
N GLN A 372 11.65 8.15 -3.45
CA GLN A 372 12.85 8.53 -2.72
C GLN A 372 13.54 9.77 -3.29
N SER A 373 13.57 9.90 -4.63
CA SER A 373 14.18 11.05 -5.30
C SER A 373 13.44 12.35 -5.03
N GLU A 374 12.13 12.28 -4.91
CA GLU A 374 11.23 13.38 -4.58
C GLU A 374 11.38 13.81 -3.13
N MET A 375 11.37 12.84 -2.20
CA MET A 375 11.61 13.09 -0.78
C MET A 375 12.96 13.77 -0.54
N LEU A 376 14.00 13.41 -1.28
CA LEU A 376 15.30 14.09 -1.20
C LEU A 376 15.22 15.54 -1.70
N GLU A 377 14.41 15.84 -2.73
CA GLU A 377 14.22 17.22 -3.19
C GLU A 377 13.41 18.04 -2.18
N GLU A 378 12.42 17.42 -1.51
CA GLU A 378 11.71 18.02 -0.36
C GLU A 378 12.72 18.41 0.73
N ALA A 379 13.53 17.45 1.19
CA ALA A 379 14.52 17.65 2.24
C ALA A 379 15.56 18.74 1.85
N ARG A 380 15.99 18.78 0.58
CA ARG A 380 16.88 19.83 0.07
C ARG A 380 16.22 21.21 0.21
N MET A 381 14.97 21.33 -0.24
CA MET A 381 14.30 22.64 -0.24
C MET A 381 14.00 23.12 1.19
N LEU A 382 13.60 22.23 2.10
CA LEU A 382 13.40 22.57 3.51
C LEU A 382 14.73 22.95 4.18
N GLY A 383 15.81 22.24 3.87
CA GLY A 383 17.15 22.60 4.32
C GLY A 383 17.61 23.99 3.84
N GLU A 384 17.31 24.35 2.58
CA GLU A 384 17.60 25.69 2.06
C GLU A 384 16.74 26.78 2.75
N LEU A 385 15.48 26.50 3.06
CA LEU A 385 14.64 27.41 3.84
C LEU A 385 15.19 27.59 5.26
N HIS A 386 15.64 26.51 5.88
CA HIS A 386 16.25 26.53 7.21
C HIS A 386 17.55 27.38 7.22
N LYS A 387 18.44 27.20 6.24
CA LYS A 387 19.64 28.06 6.09
C LYS A 387 19.31 29.52 5.88
N GLN A 388 18.14 29.84 5.35
CA GLN A 388 17.65 31.23 5.19
C GLN A 388 16.96 31.77 6.46
N GLY A 389 16.98 31.02 7.57
CA GLY A 389 16.47 31.43 8.88
C GLY A 389 15.06 30.95 9.21
N TRP A 390 14.43 30.12 8.38
CA TRP A 390 13.19 29.45 8.75
C TRP A 390 13.47 28.25 9.68
N THR A 391 12.62 28.08 10.68
CA THR A 391 12.66 26.91 11.58
C THR A 391 11.23 26.42 11.76
N PRO A 392 10.94 25.11 11.63
CA PRO A 392 9.62 24.57 11.88
C PRO A 392 9.26 24.70 13.37
N LYS A 393 7.99 24.70 13.74
CA LYS A 393 7.60 24.63 15.15
C LYS A 393 7.88 23.23 15.73
N ARG A 394 7.45 22.19 14.99
CA ARG A 394 7.69 20.77 15.33
C ARG A 394 8.94 20.28 14.60
N THR A 395 9.63 19.35 15.21
CA THR A 395 10.77 18.67 14.57
C THR A 395 10.29 17.87 13.36
N ILE A 396 10.99 18.03 12.24
CA ILE A 396 10.76 17.24 11.03
C ILE A 396 11.87 16.18 10.93
N ILE A 397 11.48 14.92 10.72
CA ILE A 397 12.40 13.79 10.57
C ILE A 397 12.18 13.16 9.20
N TYR A 398 13.21 13.17 8.35
CA TYR A 398 13.27 12.45 7.09
C TYR A 398 13.95 11.11 7.30
N CYS A 399 13.32 10.04 6.83
CA CYS A 399 13.80 8.67 6.95
C CYS A 399 13.91 8.04 5.57
N ALA A 400 15.12 7.65 5.17
CA ALA A 400 15.32 6.79 4.01
C ALA A 400 15.55 5.37 4.53
N TRP A 401 14.59 4.47 4.24
CA TRP A 401 14.56 3.12 4.78
C TRP A 401 15.30 2.14 3.88
N ASP A 402 16.08 1.25 4.50
CA ASP A 402 16.77 0.15 3.82
C ASP A 402 16.05 -1.18 4.11
N GLY A 403 15.88 -2.02 3.12
CA GLY A 403 15.33 -3.36 3.32
C GLY A 403 13.81 -3.41 3.43
N GLU A 404 13.09 -2.52 2.78
CA GLU A 404 11.63 -2.60 2.63
C GLU A 404 11.26 -3.86 1.86
N GLU A 405 11.85 -4.04 0.69
CA GLU A 405 11.55 -5.05 -0.31
C GLU A 405 11.50 -6.51 0.20
N PRO A 406 12.38 -6.95 1.09
CA PRO A 406 12.26 -8.28 1.66
C PRO A 406 11.17 -8.41 2.72
N GLY A 407 10.68 -7.31 3.30
CA GLY A 407 9.62 -7.39 4.32
C GLY A 407 9.64 -6.25 5.33
N LEU A 408 9.79 -5.01 4.87
CA LEU A 408 9.75 -3.77 5.68
C LEU A 408 10.85 -3.73 6.76
N LEU A 409 12.03 -4.31 6.48
CA LEU A 409 13.03 -4.56 7.53
C LEU A 409 13.46 -3.27 8.24
N GLY A 410 13.85 -2.22 7.49
CA GLY A 410 14.37 -0.98 8.07
C GLY A 410 13.35 -0.24 8.92
N SER A 411 12.21 0.08 8.36
CA SER A 411 11.16 0.83 9.07
C SER A 411 10.63 0.08 10.30
N VAL A 412 10.46 -1.25 10.21
CA VAL A 412 10.00 -2.07 11.33
C VAL A 412 11.03 -2.09 12.45
N GLU A 413 12.29 -2.40 12.13
CA GLU A 413 13.34 -2.48 13.15
C GLU A 413 13.58 -1.13 13.83
N TRP A 414 13.46 -0.04 13.07
CA TRP A 414 13.57 1.31 13.61
C TRP A 414 12.38 1.65 14.52
N VAL A 415 11.15 1.37 14.10
CA VAL A 415 9.94 1.62 14.91
C VAL A 415 9.93 0.78 16.19
N GLU A 416 10.31 -0.50 16.11
CA GLU A 416 10.40 -1.37 17.28
C GLU A 416 11.47 -0.89 18.28
N THR A 417 12.59 -0.36 17.77
CA THR A 417 13.67 0.20 18.60
C THR A 417 13.24 1.49 19.29
N HIS A 418 12.53 2.37 18.59
CA HIS A 418 12.15 3.71 19.04
C HIS A 418 10.69 3.82 19.50
N LEU A 419 10.01 2.70 19.76
CA LEU A 419 8.56 2.67 20.05
C LEU A 419 8.13 3.66 21.12
N ALA A 420 8.85 3.68 22.26
CA ALA A 420 8.50 4.55 23.39
C ALA A 420 8.60 6.05 23.04
N GLU A 421 9.62 6.42 22.28
CA GLU A 421 9.83 7.80 21.81
C GLU A 421 8.78 8.19 20.79
N LEU A 422 8.49 7.31 19.84
CA LEU A 422 7.47 7.50 18.80
C LEU A 422 6.08 7.66 19.41
N GLN A 423 5.71 6.83 20.37
CA GLN A 423 4.43 6.95 21.06
C GLN A 423 4.31 8.25 21.87
N GLN A 424 5.43 8.80 22.34
CA GLN A 424 5.46 10.04 23.10
C GLN A 424 5.47 11.28 22.20
N HIS A 425 6.13 11.23 21.04
CA HIS A 425 6.52 12.42 20.27
C HIS A 425 5.93 12.50 18.85
N ALA A 426 5.67 11.36 18.17
CA ALA A 426 5.26 11.39 16.78
C ALA A 426 3.83 11.91 16.59
N VAL A 427 3.65 12.95 15.79
CA VAL A 427 2.34 13.52 15.41
C VAL A 427 1.75 12.74 14.25
N ALA A 428 2.54 12.54 13.20
CA ALA A 428 2.14 11.83 12.00
C ALA A 428 3.36 11.26 11.28
N TYR A 429 3.13 10.20 10.49
CA TYR A 429 4.04 9.67 9.51
C TYR A 429 3.45 9.84 8.11
N ILE A 430 4.23 10.37 7.17
CA ILE A 430 3.85 10.45 5.76
C ILE A 430 4.81 9.59 4.96
N ASN A 431 4.25 8.62 4.26
CA ASN A 431 4.93 7.71 3.37
C ASN A 431 4.78 8.15 1.90
N SER A 432 5.73 7.81 1.10
CA SER A 432 5.61 7.53 -0.32
C SER A 432 6.46 6.30 -0.62
N ASP A 433 6.27 5.75 -1.81
CA ASP A 433 6.98 4.58 -2.30
C ASP A 433 7.33 4.83 -3.76
N SER A 434 6.58 4.26 -4.69
CA SER A 434 6.64 4.58 -6.11
C SER A 434 5.80 5.80 -6.47
N ASN A 435 6.17 6.49 -7.55
CA ASN A 435 5.41 7.61 -8.09
C ASN A 435 5.48 7.64 -9.61
N GLU A 436 4.33 7.66 -10.23
CA GLU A 436 4.18 7.50 -11.66
C GLU A 436 3.31 8.62 -12.25
N ARG A 437 3.17 8.62 -13.58
CA ARG A 437 2.23 9.49 -14.27
C ARG A 437 0.79 9.08 -13.98
N GLY A 438 -0.07 10.04 -13.62
CA GLY A 438 -1.50 9.76 -13.42
C GLY A 438 -2.19 10.70 -12.45
N HIS A 439 -3.15 10.20 -11.73
CA HIS A 439 -3.92 10.96 -10.74
C HIS A 439 -3.45 10.65 -9.32
N PHE A 440 -3.68 11.61 -8.44
CA PHE A 440 -3.28 11.49 -7.04
C PHE A 440 -4.15 10.48 -6.29
N GLY A 441 -3.50 9.64 -5.51
CA GLY A 441 -4.11 8.72 -4.54
C GLY A 441 -3.54 8.94 -3.15
N ALA A 442 -4.35 8.63 -2.13
CA ALA A 442 -3.90 8.63 -0.74
C ALA A 442 -4.57 7.50 0.05
N GLY A 443 -3.80 6.86 0.91
CA GLY A 443 -4.27 5.93 1.93
C GLY A 443 -3.86 6.41 3.32
N GLY A 444 -4.44 5.85 4.38
CA GLY A 444 -4.04 6.19 5.74
C GLY A 444 -5.16 6.24 6.77
N THR A 445 -4.88 6.96 7.86
CA THR A 445 -5.83 7.20 8.93
C THR A 445 -6.66 8.44 8.62
N GLN A 446 -7.99 8.34 8.68
CA GLN A 446 -8.91 9.37 8.19
C GLN A 446 -8.91 10.66 9.02
N ASP A 447 -8.28 10.70 10.18
CA ASP A 447 -8.06 11.92 10.96
C ASP A 447 -7.15 12.94 10.24
N LEU A 448 -6.32 12.50 9.28
CA LEU A 448 -5.48 13.34 8.43
C LEU A 448 -6.14 13.71 7.08
N GLN A 449 -7.35 13.21 6.79
CA GLN A 449 -8.02 13.43 5.50
C GLN A 449 -8.17 14.92 5.16
N GLY A 450 -8.54 15.74 6.13
CA GLY A 450 -8.68 17.19 5.93
C GLY A 450 -7.36 17.90 5.61
N VAL A 451 -6.23 17.41 6.14
CA VAL A 451 -4.90 17.95 5.85
C VAL A 451 -4.55 17.73 4.39
N ILE A 452 -4.60 16.48 3.93
CA ILE A 452 -4.21 16.15 2.54
C ILE A 452 -5.21 16.73 1.53
N SER A 453 -6.49 16.73 1.83
CA SER A 453 -7.49 17.39 0.99
C SER A 453 -7.18 18.89 0.81
N GLY A 454 -6.89 19.60 1.92
CA GLY A 454 -6.53 20.99 1.88
C GLY A 454 -5.26 21.28 1.06
N VAL A 455 -4.24 20.43 1.18
CA VAL A 455 -3.01 20.54 0.39
C VAL A 455 -3.30 20.36 -1.10
N THR A 456 -4.05 19.32 -1.47
CA THR A 456 -4.32 18.98 -2.89
C THR A 456 -5.19 20.03 -3.60
N HIS A 457 -5.93 20.88 -2.87
CA HIS A 457 -6.60 22.04 -3.46
C HIS A 457 -5.61 23.12 -3.95
N ASP A 458 -4.45 23.24 -3.30
CA ASP A 458 -3.47 24.31 -3.55
C ASP A 458 -2.38 23.90 -4.55
N ILE A 459 -2.25 22.59 -4.85
CA ILE A 459 -1.28 22.08 -5.82
C ILE A 459 -1.97 21.89 -7.18
N GLN A 460 -1.29 22.31 -8.25
CA GLN A 460 -1.76 22.16 -9.62
C GLN A 460 -1.34 20.81 -10.18
N ASP A 461 -2.29 20.11 -10.78
CA ASP A 461 -2.01 18.88 -11.56
C ASP A 461 -1.17 19.22 -12.80
N PRO A 462 -0.13 18.43 -13.11
CA PRO A 462 0.83 18.75 -14.17
C PRO A 462 0.23 18.89 -15.57
N GLU A 463 -0.77 18.09 -15.89
CA GLU A 463 -1.27 17.96 -17.28
C GLU A 463 -2.62 18.64 -17.49
N THR A 464 -3.52 18.60 -16.51
CA THR A 464 -4.92 19.03 -16.71
C THR A 464 -5.17 20.49 -16.37
N HIS A 465 -4.24 21.16 -15.66
CA HIS A 465 -4.39 22.51 -15.12
C HIS A 465 -5.53 22.66 -14.08
N LEU A 466 -6.12 21.55 -13.64
CA LEU A 466 -6.98 21.48 -12.47
C LEU A 466 -6.12 21.48 -11.21
N SER A 467 -6.72 21.69 -10.02
CA SER A 467 -6.00 21.30 -8.81
C SER A 467 -5.92 19.76 -8.73
N VAL A 468 -4.91 19.25 -8.02
CA VAL A 468 -4.76 17.80 -7.74
C VAL A 468 -6.06 17.24 -7.15
N PHE A 469 -6.68 17.98 -6.21
CA PHE A 469 -7.99 17.63 -5.67
C PHE A 469 -9.06 17.51 -6.75
N GLN A 470 -9.20 18.54 -7.59
CA GLN A 470 -10.25 18.56 -8.62
C GLN A 470 -10.12 17.38 -9.58
N ARG A 471 -8.89 17.04 -10.00
CA ARG A 471 -8.65 15.90 -10.87
C ARG A 471 -9.02 14.59 -10.18
N ALA A 472 -8.50 14.33 -8.99
CA ALA A 472 -8.78 13.11 -8.22
C ALA A 472 -10.28 12.94 -7.94
N HIS A 473 -10.98 14.02 -7.58
CA HIS A 473 -12.43 14.00 -7.38
C HIS A 473 -13.20 13.66 -8.65
N LEU A 474 -12.81 14.20 -9.81
CA LEU A 474 -13.45 13.89 -11.10
C LEU A 474 -13.17 12.44 -11.53
N VAL A 475 -11.96 11.94 -11.27
CA VAL A 475 -11.59 10.54 -11.52
C VAL A 475 -12.46 9.61 -10.68
N SER A 476 -12.62 9.87 -9.37
CA SER A 476 -13.45 9.05 -8.49
C SER A 476 -14.92 8.97 -8.95
N ILE A 477 -15.47 10.06 -9.51
CA ILE A 477 -16.80 10.05 -10.13
C ILE A 477 -16.83 9.17 -11.40
N GLY A 478 -15.76 9.21 -12.20
CA GLY A 478 -15.62 8.44 -13.45
C GLY A 478 -15.53 6.93 -13.20
N GLU A 479 -14.80 6.52 -12.19
CA GLU A 479 -14.55 5.13 -11.81
C GLU A 479 -15.71 4.47 -11.04
N ALA A 480 -16.60 5.27 -10.47
CA ALA A 480 -17.75 4.77 -9.72
C ALA A 480 -18.63 3.84 -10.57
N LYS A 481 -18.92 2.65 -10.04
CA LYS A 481 -19.55 1.54 -10.77
C LYS A 481 -21.02 1.77 -11.10
N ASN A 482 -21.71 2.56 -10.28
CA ASN A 482 -23.15 2.78 -10.41
C ASN A 482 -23.54 4.25 -10.11
N ALA A 483 -24.82 4.58 -10.27
CA ALA A 483 -25.32 5.95 -10.09
C ALA A 483 -25.31 6.41 -8.62
N GLU A 484 -25.43 5.49 -7.67
CA GLU A 484 -25.41 5.78 -6.24
C GLU A 484 -24.00 6.17 -5.79
N GLU A 485 -22.99 5.38 -6.14
CA GLU A 485 -21.57 5.69 -5.90
C GLU A 485 -21.18 7.02 -6.55
N ARG A 486 -21.63 7.29 -7.79
CA ARG A 486 -21.37 8.61 -8.45
C ARG A 486 -22.01 9.77 -7.71
N ALA A 487 -23.21 9.56 -7.15
CA ALA A 487 -23.91 10.60 -6.40
C ALA A 487 -23.22 10.85 -5.06
N GLU A 488 -22.68 9.81 -4.43
CA GLU A 488 -21.91 9.89 -3.22
C GLU A 488 -20.56 10.63 -3.49
N ALA A 489 -19.80 10.20 -4.47
CA ALA A 489 -18.54 10.84 -4.86
C ALA A 489 -18.72 12.34 -5.12
N ARG A 490 -19.78 12.76 -5.82
CA ARG A 490 -20.07 14.19 -6.07
C ARG A 490 -20.38 15.02 -4.83
N LYS A 491 -20.81 14.41 -3.73
CA LYS A 491 -21.14 15.10 -2.47
C LYS A 491 -19.94 15.29 -1.56
N ARG A 492 -18.86 14.57 -1.79
CA ARG A 492 -17.66 14.63 -0.95
C ARG A 492 -17.02 16.02 -1.05
N ALA A 493 -16.77 16.62 0.08
CA ALA A 493 -16.03 17.87 0.19
C ALA A 493 -14.51 17.64 0.23
N ASP A 494 -14.08 16.47 0.70
CA ASP A 494 -12.70 16.06 0.88
C ASP A 494 -12.36 14.85 -0.01
N LEU A 495 -11.07 14.61 -0.24
CA LEU A 495 -10.59 13.37 -0.83
C LEU A 495 -10.96 12.19 0.07
N GLU A 496 -11.39 11.08 -0.52
CA GLU A 496 -11.46 9.82 0.21
C GLU A 496 -10.06 9.26 0.35
N ILE A 497 -9.65 8.94 1.58
CA ILE A 497 -8.44 8.17 1.84
C ILE A 497 -8.81 6.75 2.27
N PHE A 498 -8.06 5.76 1.78
CA PHE A 498 -8.38 4.35 1.98
C PHE A 498 -7.58 3.79 3.16
N ALA A 499 -8.12 2.74 3.78
CA ALA A 499 -7.37 1.99 4.79
C ALA A 499 -6.15 1.31 4.16
N LEU A 500 -5.02 1.32 4.85
CA LEU A 500 -3.77 0.72 4.43
C LEU A 500 -3.61 -0.70 5.00
N GLY A 501 -3.00 -1.60 4.21
CA GLY A 501 -2.56 -2.92 4.63
C GLY A 501 -1.07 -2.95 5.00
N ASP A 502 -0.25 -3.79 4.33
CA ASP A 502 1.20 -3.91 4.56
C ASP A 502 2.04 -3.66 3.29
N GLY A 503 1.58 -2.77 2.45
CA GLY A 503 2.21 -2.53 1.14
C GLY A 503 3.49 -1.69 1.18
N SER A 504 3.84 -1.02 2.28
CA SER A 504 5.05 -0.20 2.41
C SER A 504 5.35 0.17 3.88
N ASP A 505 6.35 1.01 4.11
CA ASP A 505 6.95 1.38 5.41
C ASP A 505 6.00 2.04 6.42
N TYR A 506 4.81 2.44 6.03
CA TYR A 506 3.79 2.96 6.94
C TYR A 506 3.26 1.92 7.94
N THR A 507 3.40 0.64 7.64
CA THR A 507 2.81 -0.48 8.40
C THR A 507 3.20 -0.46 9.88
N ALA A 508 4.49 -0.31 10.18
CA ALA A 508 4.96 -0.31 11.57
C ALA A 508 4.47 0.92 12.35
N PHE A 509 4.39 2.06 11.70
CA PHE A 509 3.88 3.29 12.31
C PHE A 509 2.39 3.18 12.65
N GLN A 510 1.57 2.69 11.72
CA GLN A 510 0.12 2.55 11.88
C GLN A 510 -0.25 1.40 12.80
N ASP A 511 0.29 0.20 12.53
CA ASP A 511 -0.25 -1.05 13.07
C ASP A 511 0.44 -1.48 14.38
N PHE A 512 1.68 -1.05 14.61
CA PHE A 512 2.44 -1.37 15.81
C PHE A 512 2.56 -0.19 16.77
N ALA A 513 2.91 1.01 16.26
CA ALA A 513 3.11 2.20 17.10
C ALA A 513 1.84 3.06 17.28
N GLY A 514 0.79 2.89 16.46
CA GLY A 514 -0.48 3.62 16.56
C GLY A 514 -0.36 5.10 16.18
N ILE A 515 0.44 5.42 15.20
CA ILE A 515 0.67 6.79 14.72
C ILE A 515 -0.26 7.08 13.55
N SER A 516 -0.83 8.27 13.51
CA SER A 516 -1.60 8.74 12.35
C SER A 516 -0.71 8.77 11.11
N THR A 517 -1.16 8.14 10.03
CA THR A 517 -0.32 7.84 8.87
C THR A 517 -1.01 8.20 7.56
N LEU A 518 -0.23 8.69 6.61
CA LEU A 518 -0.61 8.85 5.21
C LEU A 518 0.40 8.14 4.31
N ASP A 519 -0.10 7.52 3.25
CA ASP A 519 0.66 7.06 2.10
C ASP A 519 0.15 7.79 0.87
N VAL A 520 1.06 8.41 0.09
CA VAL A 520 0.68 9.36 -0.98
C VAL A 520 1.50 9.13 -2.25
N GLY A 521 0.84 9.22 -3.41
CA GLY A 521 1.49 9.05 -4.71
C GLY A 521 0.58 9.45 -5.88
N PHE A 522 1.17 9.52 -7.06
CA PHE A 522 0.48 9.63 -8.34
C PHE A 522 0.66 8.33 -9.11
N GLY A 523 -0.32 7.98 -9.95
CA GLY A 523 -0.25 6.77 -10.79
C GLY A 523 -1.55 6.50 -11.56
N GLY A 524 -1.57 5.37 -12.28
CA GLY A 524 -2.75 4.86 -12.98
C GLY A 524 -2.86 5.27 -14.45
N GLU A 525 -1.90 6.02 -15.00
CA GLU A 525 -1.82 6.40 -16.42
C GLU A 525 -0.44 6.11 -17.04
N GLU A 526 0.38 5.34 -16.39
CA GLU A 526 1.65 4.84 -16.89
C GLU A 526 1.46 3.93 -18.11
N ALA A 527 2.44 3.92 -19.01
CA ALA A 527 2.37 3.14 -20.24
C ALA A 527 2.85 1.69 -20.11
N GLY A 528 3.02 1.19 -18.88
CA GLY A 528 3.48 -0.17 -18.61
C GLY A 528 4.02 -0.35 -17.19
N THR A 529 4.49 -1.54 -16.87
CA THR A 529 5.15 -1.84 -15.60
C THR A 529 6.34 -2.76 -15.79
N GLN A 530 7.40 -2.51 -15.02
CA GLN A 530 8.57 -3.38 -14.94
C GLN A 530 8.82 -3.87 -13.49
N TYR A 531 7.80 -3.79 -12.66
CA TYR A 531 7.83 -4.07 -11.22
C TYR A 531 8.69 -5.29 -10.87
N HIS A 532 9.75 -5.06 -10.08
CA HIS A 532 10.71 -6.06 -9.59
C HIS A 532 11.50 -6.83 -10.67
N SER A 533 11.60 -6.30 -11.90
CA SER A 533 12.44 -6.87 -12.95
C SER A 533 13.74 -6.08 -13.12
N ILE A 534 14.69 -6.61 -13.90
CA ILE A 534 15.91 -5.86 -14.23
C ILE A 534 15.65 -4.63 -15.09
N TYR A 535 14.44 -4.51 -15.62
CA TYR A 535 14.03 -3.43 -16.51
C TYR A 535 13.32 -2.29 -15.78
N ASP A 536 13.08 -2.40 -14.46
CA ASP A 536 12.76 -1.25 -13.62
C ASP A 536 14.03 -0.45 -13.42
N ASP A 537 14.30 0.42 -14.38
CA ASP A 537 15.52 1.21 -14.43
C ASP A 537 15.30 2.62 -14.98
N PHE A 538 16.32 3.45 -14.88
CA PHE A 538 16.27 4.86 -15.27
C PHE A 538 15.89 5.05 -16.75
N TYR A 539 16.31 4.15 -17.65
CA TYR A 539 15.96 4.25 -19.07
C TYR A 539 14.48 4.05 -19.28
N TRP A 540 13.92 2.95 -18.73
CA TRP A 540 12.50 2.64 -18.83
C TRP A 540 11.63 3.75 -18.20
N TYR A 541 11.93 4.16 -16.96
CA TYR A 541 11.15 5.18 -16.23
C TYR A 541 11.06 6.49 -17.03
N THR A 542 12.20 6.97 -17.54
CA THR A 542 12.26 8.23 -18.27
C THR A 542 11.69 8.20 -19.69
N HIS A 543 11.31 7.01 -20.20
CA HIS A 543 10.70 6.87 -21.52
C HIS A 543 9.22 6.52 -21.47
N PHE A 544 8.76 5.87 -20.39
CA PHE A 544 7.42 5.30 -20.34
C PHE A 544 6.60 5.71 -19.10
N VAL A 545 7.21 6.32 -18.08
CA VAL A 545 6.53 6.67 -16.83
C VAL A 545 6.42 8.19 -16.68
N ASP A 546 7.28 8.84 -15.91
CA ASP A 546 7.30 10.31 -15.77
C ASP A 546 8.50 10.89 -16.55
N THR A 547 8.28 11.19 -17.82
CA THR A 547 9.36 11.49 -18.79
C THR A 547 10.05 12.84 -18.53
N ASP A 548 9.37 13.78 -17.89
CA ASP A 548 9.87 15.13 -17.59
C ASP A 548 9.92 15.45 -16.08
N PHE A 549 9.58 14.46 -15.24
CA PHE A 549 9.52 14.59 -13.79
C PHE A 549 8.52 15.64 -13.28
N SER A 550 7.45 15.88 -14.05
CA SER A 550 6.39 16.79 -13.65
C SER A 550 5.53 16.21 -12.53
N TYR A 551 5.28 14.90 -12.54
CA TYR A 551 4.59 14.18 -11.47
C TYR A 551 5.49 14.03 -10.23
N GLY A 552 6.79 13.81 -10.44
CA GLY A 552 7.77 13.86 -9.36
C GLY A 552 7.76 15.20 -8.63
N ARG A 553 7.72 16.30 -9.39
CA ARG A 553 7.56 17.62 -8.81
C ARG A 553 6.23 17.77 -8.05
N ALA A 554 5.13 17.27 -8.60
CA ALA A 554 3.81 17.39 -7.99
C ALA A 554 3.74 16.62 -6.66
N LEU A 555 4.34 15.43 -6.56
CA LEU A 555 4.43 14.68 -5.31
C LEU A 555 5.27 15.42 -4.28
N ALA A 556 6.48 15.86 -4.64
CA ALA A 556 7.33 16.65 -3.73
C ALA A 556 6.63 17.91 -3.22
N GLN A 557 5.85 18.59 -4.08
CA GLN A 557 5.03 19.73 -3.66
C GLN A 557 3.91 19.32 -2.70
N THR A 558 3.24 18.20 -2.96
CA THR A 558 2.09 17.74 -2.16
C THR A 558 2.54 17.22 -0.81
N ALA A 559 3.46 16.25 -0.77
CA ALA A 559 3.96 15.66 0.47
C ALA A 559 4.70 16.69 1.33
N GLY A 560 5.59 17.48 0.72
CA GLY A 560 6.33 18.52 1.45
C GLY A 560 5.43 19.65 1.99
N THR A 561 4.35 20.02 1.28
CA THR A 561 3.36 20.99 1.82
C THR A 561 2.59 20.37 3.00
N ALA A 562 2.25 19.07 2.95
CA ALA A 562 1.62 18.39 4.08
C ALA A 562 2.54 18.36 5.32
N ILE A 563 3.84 18.09 5.12
CA ILE A 563 4.85 18.18 6.18
C ILE A 563 4.93 19.61 6.76
N LEU A 564 4.96 20.63 5.93
CA LEU A 564 4.97 22.02 6.38
C LEU A 564 3.74 22.36 7.22
N ARG A 565 2.54 21.98 6.76
CA ARG A 565 1.28 22.20 7.48
C ARG A 565 1.26 21.50 8.84
N LEU A 566 1.70 20.26 8.90
CA LEU A 566 1.77 19.51 10.17
C LEU A 566 2.83 20.10 11.11
N ALA A 567 4.00 20.45 10.58
CA ALA A 567 5.11 20.95 11.39
C ALA A 567 4.94 22.41 11.84
N GLY A 568 4.22 23.23 11.05
CA GLY A 568 4.02 24.67 11.34
C GLY A 568 2.73 25.00 12.09
N ALA A 569 1.74 24.09 12.11
CA ALA A 569 0.42 24.36 12.71
C ALA A 569 0.49 24.74 14.19
N ASP A 570 -0.32 25.70 14.61
CA ASP A 570 -0.48 26.03 16.02
C ASP A 570 -1.16 24.86 16.76
N LEU A 571 -2.32 24.43 16.24
CA LEU A 571 -3.06 23.26 16.67
C LEU A 571 -2.79 22.10 15.72
N ILE A 572 -2.53 20.89 16.22
CA ILE A 572 -2.42 19.70 15.36
C ILE A 572 -3.69 19.60 14.49
N PRO A 573 -3.55 19.59 13.14
CA PRO A 573 -4.69 19.81 12.23
C PRO A 573 -5.44 18.50 11.92
N VAL A 574 -5.92 17.79 12.94
CA VAL A 574 -6.71 16.55 12.81
C VAL A 574 -8.21 16.83 12.92
N ASP A 575 -9.01 15.97 12.26
CA ASP A 575 -10.46 15.91 12.42
C ASP A 575 -10.91 14.44 12.50
N TYR A 576 -11.74 14.14 13.49
CA TYR A 576 -12.15 12.76 13.78
C TYR A 576 -13.49 12.39 13.13
N ALA A 577 -14.21 13.32 12.51
CA ALA A 577 -15.48 13.02 11.86
C ALA A 577 -15.32 12.05 10.69
N PRO A 578 -14.35 12.21 9.76
CA PRO A 578 -14.12 11.26 8.69
C PRO A 578 -13.73 9.86 9.21
N GLN A 579 -12.95 9.79 10.29
CA GLN A 579 -12.55 8.53 10.89
C GLN A 579 -13.74 7.80 11.55
N ALA A 580 -14.61 8.52 12.25
CA ALA A 580 -15.82 7.94 12.84
C ALA A 580 -16.80 7.43 11.76
N GLU A 581 -16.90 8.11 10.62
CA GLU A 581 -17.70 7.66 9.46
C GLU A 581 -17.11 6.41 8.83
N ALA A 582 -15.77 6.37 8.64
CA ALA A 582 -15.09 5.20 8.10
C ALA A 582 -15.28 3.96 8.99
N ILE A 583 -15.10 4.10 10.30
CA ILE A 583 -15.30 2.98 11.26
C ILE A 583 -16.77 2.49 11.24
N ALA A 584 -17.73 3.39 11.11
CA ALA A 584 -19.15 3.01 10.96
C ALA A 584 -19.42 2.26 9.65
N LYS A 585 -18.75 2.65 8.56
CA LYS A 585 -18.82 1.93 7.29
C LYS A 585 -18.25 0.51 7.43
N TYR A 586 -17.09 0.36 8.09
CA TYR A 586 -16.47 -0.95 8.32
C TYR A 586 -17.37 -1.89 9.13
N GLU A 587 -18.04 -1.37 10.16
CA GLU A 587 -19.03 -2.17 10.91
C GLU A 587 -20.18 -2.63 10.02
N THR A 588 -20.74 -1.73 9.22
CA THR A 588 -21.82 -2.06 8.27
C THR A 588 -21.38 -3.12 7.25
N GLU A 589 -20.13 -3.06 6.79
CA GLU A 589 -19.54 -4.05 5.88
C GLU A 589 -19.43 -5.44 6.53
N LEU A 590 -19.09 -5.51 7.83
CA LEU A 590 -19.08 -6.77 8.58
C LEU A 590 -20.48 -7.38 8.73
N GLU A 591 -21.49 -6.57 9.05
CA GLU A 591 -22.87 -7.05 9.10
C GLU A 591 -23.34 -7.55 7.73
N LYS A 592 -23.00 -6.81 6.68
CA LYS A 592 -23.30 -7.22 5.31
C LYS A 592 -22.60 -8.52 4.95
N LEU A 593 -21.31 -8.67 5.29
CA LEU A 593 -20.55 -9.90 5.07
C LEU A 593 -21.23 -11.10 5.75
N LEU A 594 -21.63 -10.95 7.01
CA LEU A 594 -22.36 -12.00 7.74
C LEU A 594 -23.68 -12.38 7.02
N LYS A 595 -24.45 -11.37 6.65
CA LYS A 595 -25.74 -11.58 5.95
C LYS A 595 -25.55 -12.25 4.60
N ASP A 596 -24.61 -11.79 3.79
CA ASP A 596 -24.29 -12.36 2.48
C ASP A 596 -23.87 -13.83 2.62
N LYS A 597 -23.07 -14.18 3.63
CA LYS A 597 -22.67 -15.57 3.91
C LYS A 597 -23.81 -16.44 4.40
N GLN A 598 -24.71 -15.90 5.21
CA GLN A 598 -25.91 -16.62 5.63
C GLN A 598 -26.81 -16.95 4.43
N ASP A 599 -27.03 -15.98 3.55
CA ASP A 599 -27.89 -16.15 2.37
C ASP A 599 -27.21 -17.11 1.36
N GLU A 600 -25.93 -16.96 1.08
CA GLU A 600 -25.16 -17.82 0.20
C GLU A 600 -25.20 -19.28 0.65
N ILE A 601 -24.93 -19.55 1.93
CA ILE A 601 -24.92 -20.92 2.46
C ILE A 601 -26.34 -21.52 2.52
N THR A 602 -27.33 -20.70 2.87
CA THR A 602 -28.72 -21.15 2.87
C THR A 602 -29.16 -21.56 1.48
N GLU A 603 -28.94 -20.73 0.47
CA GLU A 603 -29.29 -21.03 -0.93
C GLU A 603 -28.52 -22.25 -1.44
N ARG A 604 -27.21 -22.30 -1.21
CA ARG A 604 -26.38 -23.44 -1.61
C ARG A 604 -26.89 -24.78 -0.98
N ASN A 605 -27.26 -24.77 0.28
CA ASN A 605 -27.78 -25.96 0.93
C ASN A 605 -29.16 -26.38 0.35
N LEU A 606 -30.00 -25.41 -0.05
CA LEU A 606 -31.25 -25.67 -0.74
C LEU A 606 -31.01 -26.28 -2.12
N GLU A 607 -30.12 -25.69 -2.93
CA GLU A 607 -29.72 -26.22 -4.24
C GLU A 607 -29.14 -27.64 -4.16
N LEU A 608 -28.39 -27.96 -3.08
CA LEU A 608 -27.90 -29.31 -2.81
C LEU A 608 -29.09 -30.29 -2.56
N GLN A 609 -30.11 -29.89 -1.76
CA GLN A 609 -31.27 -30.70 -1.47
C GLN A 609 -32.13 -30.92 -2.72
N GLU A 610 -32.28 -29.94 -3.55
CA GLU A 610 -33.03 -30.01 -4.81
C GLU A 610 -32.27 -30.75 -5.92
N GLY A 611 -30.96 -31.02 -5.76
CA GLY A 611 -30.14 -31.70 -6.74
C GLY A 611 -29.72 -30.78 -7.93
N VAL A 612 -29.83 -29.48 -7.76
CA VAL A 612 -29.53 -28.47 -8.81
C VAL A 612 -28.09 -28.66 -9.32
N PHE A 613 -27.11 -28.78 -8.43
CA PHE A 613 -25.71 -28.98 -8.80
C PHE A 613 -25.49 -30.21 -9.68
N THR A 614 -26.17 -31.31 -9.39
CA THR A 614 -26.06 -32.55 -10.19
C THR A 614 -26.76 -32.41 -11.53
N ALA A 615 -27.94 -31.79 -11.54
CA ALA A 615 -28.76 -31.65 -12.74
C ALA A 615 -28.17 -30.61 -13.73
N SER A 616 -27.53 -29.57 -13.24
CA SER A 616 -26.92 -28.53 -14.06
C SER A 616 -25.50 -28.84 -14.52
N ALA A 617 -24.82 -29.81 -13.88
CA ALA A 617 -23.50 -30.23 -14.28
C ALA A 617 -23.48 -30.97 -15.62
N ASP A 618 -22.45 -30.74 -16.45
CA ASP A 618 -22.22 -31.55 -17.66
C ASP A 618 -21.83 -32.97 -17.25
N PRO A 619 -22.67 -34.00 -17.54
CA PRO A 619 -22.40 -35.37 -17.10
C PRO A 619 -21.15 -36.00 -17.72
N ARG A 620 -20.54 -35.36 -18.71
CA ARG A 620 -19.27 -35.79 -19.33
C ARG A 620 -18.04 -35.23 -18.59
N LYS A 621 -18.23 -34.38 -17.60
CA LYS A 621 -17.16 -33.76 -16.82
C LYS A 621 -17.25 -34.19 -15.38
N THR A 622 -16.10 -34.36 -14.75
CA THR A 622 -16.06 -34.55 -13.29
C THR A 622 -16.51 -33.26 -12.61
N PHE A 623 -17.50 -33.39 -11.75
CA PHE A 623 -18.01 -32.32 -10.90
C PHE A 623 -18.33 -32.89 -9.52
N VAL A 624 -17.77 -32.26 -8.49
CA VAL A 624 -18.05 -32.59 -7.09
C VAL A 624 -18.91 -31.46 -6.53
N PRO A 625 -20.15 -31.74 -6.12
CA PRO A 625 -20.98 -30.70 -5.49
C PRO A 625 -20.31 -30.16 -4.24
N PRO A 626 -20.50 -28.88 -3.89
CA PRO A 626 -20.01 -28.34 -2.63
C PRO A 626 -20.59 -29.14 -1.45
N PRO A 627 -19.87 -29.25 -0.33
CA PRO A 627 -20.47 -29.85 0.88
C PRO A 627 -21.56 -28.92 1.44
N ALA A 628 -22.55 -29.54 2.11
CA ALA A 628 -23.47 -28.76 2.93
C ALA A 628 -22.71 -28.14 4.11
N GLU A 629 -22.95 -26.88 4.39
CA GLU A 629 -22.33 -26.15 5.49
C GLU A 629 -23.40 -25.65 6.48
N ALA A 630 -23.00 -25.48 7.74
CA ALA A 630 -23.87 -24.84 8.73
C ALA A 630 -23.98 -23.33 8.40
N VAL A 631 -25.22 -22.84 8.36
CA VAL A 631 -25.48 -21.42 8.19
C VAL A 631 -24.83 -20.65 9.36
N PRO A 632 -24.11 -19.56 9.13
CA PRO A 632 -23.53 -18.74 10.19
C PRO A 632 -24.57 -18.34 11.23
N PRO A 633 -24.27 -18.41 12.54
CA PRO A 633 -25.18 -17.98 13.58
C PRO A 633 -25.39 -16.46 13.52
N TYR A 634 -26.42 -16.00 14.23
CA TYR A 634 -26.55 -14.58 14.55
C TYR A 634 -25.31 -14.13 15.38
N MET A 635 -24.75 -12.98 15.06
CA MET A 635 -23.70 -12.33 15.82
C MET A 635 -24.22 -10.99 16.37
N ASN A 636 -23.88 -10.68 17.62
CA ASN A 636 -24.35 -9.47 18.28
C ASN A 636 -23.37 -8.30 18.09
N PHE A 637 -23.57 -7.48 17.07
CA PHE A 637 -22.78 -6.25 16.82
C PHE A 637 -23.21 -5.05 17.70
N THR A 638 -24.22 -5.16 18.55
CA THR A 638 -24.74 -4.05 19.38
C THR A 638 -23.67 -3.33 20.21
N PRO A 639 -22.71 -4.02 20.86
CA PRO A 639 -21.66 -3.32 21.61
C PRO A 639 -20.86 -2.36 20.72
N MET A 640 -20.43 -2.82 19.53
CA MET A 640 -19.66 -2.02 18.59
C MET A 640 -20.50 -0.87 17.99
N LYS A 641 -21.76 -1.09 17.65
CA LYS A 641 -22.68 -0.02 17.21
C LYS A 641 -22.82 1.09 18.25
N ASN A 642 -22.99 0.71 19.51
CA ASN A 642 -23.14 1.69 20.58
C ASN A 642 -21.84 2.53 20.77
N SER A 643 -20.67 1.89 20.72
CA SER A 643 -19.39 2.59 20.81
C SER A 643 -19.14 3.51 19.60
N ILE A 644 -19.51 3.10 18.39
CA ILE A 644 -19.46 3.92 17.18
C ILE A 644 -20.36 5.16 17.29
N GLU A 645 -21.59 4.99 17.81
CA GLU A 645 -22.48 6.14 18.04
C GLU A 645 -21.95 7.11 19.10
N THR A 646 -21.19 6.60 20.10
CA THR A 646 -20.48 7.44 21.04
C THR A 646 -19.33 8.15 20.35
N LEU A 647 -18.53 7.45 19.55
CA LEU A 647 -17.42 8.02 18.78
C LEU A 647 -17.89 9.16 17.84
N LYS A 648 -18.98 8.94 17.09
CA LYS A 648 -19.58 9.97 16.22
C LYS A 648 -19.96 11.22 16.99
N LYS A 649 -20.55 11.10 18.17
CA LYS A 649 -20.91 12.26 19.01
C LYS A 649 -19.70 12.99 19.51
N SER A 650 -18.66 12.26 19.96
CA SER A 650 -17.41 12.86 20.41
C SER A 650 -16.69 13.58 19.26
N ALA A 651 -16.62 12.95 18.08
CA ALA A 651 -16.05 13.53 16.87
C ALA A 651 -16.82 14.80 16.44
N GLU A 652 -18.16 14.76 16.42
CA GLU A 652 -19.01 15.92 16.11
C GLU A 652 -18.80 17.07 17.10
N ARG A 653 -18.61 16.77 18.39
CA ARG A 653 -18.30 17.77 19.41
C ARG A 653 -16.98 18.47 19.12
N TYR A 654 -15.93 17.71 18.79
CA TYR A 654 -14.62 18.25 18.41
C TYR A 654 -14.72 19.13 17.15
N SER A 655 -15.35 18.63 16.09
CA SER A 655 -15.56 19.40 14.84
C SER A 655 -16.34 20.70 15.08
N LYS A 656 -17.34 20.71 15.99
CA LYS A 656 -18.06 21.92 16.39
C LYS A 656 -17.15 22.92 17.12
N ALA A 657 -16.27 22.47 18.00
CA ALA A 657 -15.31 23.33 18.68
C ALA A 657 -14.31 23.93 17.68
N LEU A 658 -13.81 23.12 16.74
CA LEU A 658 -12.93 23.55 15.65
C LEU A 658 -13.63 24.60 14.75
N ALA A 659 -14.86 24.34 14.32
CA ALA A 659 -15.65 25.28 13.52
C ALA A 659 -15.93 26.59 14.28
N ALA A 660 -16.20 26.53 15.58
CA ALA A 660 -16.39 27.72 16.41
C ALA A 660 -15.10 28.58 16.51
N TRP A 661 -13.95 27.94 16.64
CA TRP A 661 -12.65 28.59 16.59
C TRP A 661 -12.41 29.28 15.26
N GLN A 662 -12.67 28.60 14.15
CA GLN A 662 -12.54 29.13 12.79
C GLN A 662 -13.51 30.31 12.54
N ALA A 663 -14.77 30.16 12.94
CA ALA A 663 -15.78 31.21 12.82
C ALA A 663 -15.44 32.49 13.63
N ALA A 664 -14.71 32.34 14.74
CA ALA A 664 -14.15 33.43 15.51
C ALA A 664 -12.92 34.10 14.85
N GLY A 665 -12.51 33.62 13.66
CA GLY A 665 -11.33 34.08 12.91
C GLY A 665 -10.03 33.46 13.42
N SER A 666 -10.08 32.27 13.92
CA SER A 666 -8.93 31.47 14.42
C SER A 666 -7.98 32.32 15.30
N PRO A 667 -8.46 32.84 16.42
CA PRO A 667 -7.59 33.63 17.30
C PRO A 667 -6.51 32.75 17.90
N ALA A 668 -5.30 33.30 18.16
CA ALA A 668 -4.25 32.57 18.85
C ALA A 668 -4.73 32.10 20.23
N LEU A 669 -4.61 30.83 20.55
CA LEU A 669 -4.94 30.27 21.88
C LEU A 669 -3.86 30.63 22.91
N ALA A 670 -4.18 30.54 24.19
CA ALA A 670 -3.18 30.71 25.25
C ALA A 670 -2.14 29.58 25.16
N PRO A 671 -0.83 29.86 25.31
CA PRO A 671 0.23 28.84 25.11
C PRO A 671 0.02 27.56 25.93
N GLN A 672 -0.33 27.70 27.20
CA GLN A 672 -0.56 26.53 28.09
C GLN A 672 -1.77 25.69 27.65
N SER A 673 -2.85 26.34 27.17
CA SER A 673 -4.03 25.64 26.64
C SER A 673 -3.70 24.90 25.35
N LEU A 674 -2.90 25.53 24.50
CA LEU A 674 -2.46 24.95 23.22
C LEU A 674 -1.55 23.72 23.45
N GLU A 675 -0.59 23.82 24.35
CA GLU A 675 0.29 22.73 24.74
C GLU A 675 -0.52 21.52 25.27
N THR A 676 -1.47 21.76 26.18
CA THR A 676 -2.34 20.70 26.72
C THR A 676 -3.16 20.05 25.60
N LEU A 677 -3.77 20.85 24.74
CA LEU A 677 -4.62 20.35 23.67
C LEU A 677 -3.82 19.55 22.62
N ASN A 678 -2.65 20.04 22.21
CA ASN A 678 -1.78 19.30 21.29
C ASN A 678 -1.28 17.97 21.90
N ALA A 679 -0.98 17.95 23.22
CA ALA A 679 -0.60 16.72 23.91
C ALA A 679 -1.75 15.69 23.96
N ASP A 680 -3.01 16.14 24.08
CA ASP A 680 -4.17 15.27 24.03
C ASP A 680 -4.40 14.72 22.61
N LEU A 681 -4.37 15.58 21.60
CA LEU A 681 -4.58 15.22 20.19
C LEU A 681 -3.56 14.18 19.71
N LEU A 682 -2.29 14.37 20.06
CA LEU A 682 -1.21 13.44 19.73
C LEU A 682 -1.47 12.01 20.25
N ARG A 683 -2.15 11.86 21.39
CA ARG A 683 -2.37 10.56 22.05
C ARG A 683 -3.55 9.78 21.49
N ILE A 684 -4.50 10.41 20.80
CA ILE A 684 -5.77 9.80 20.43
C ILE A 684 -5.55 8.59 19.51
N SER A 685 -4.68 8.69 18.52
CA SER A 685 -4.40 7.58 17.59
C SER A 685 -3.82 6.33 18.27
N ARG A 686 -3.10 6.48 19.41
CA ARG A 686 -2.56 5.34 20.18
C ARG A 686 -3.66 4.57 20.90
N LEU A 687 -4.82 5.18 21.12
CA LEU A 687 -5.96 4.52 21.79
C LEU A 687 -6.61 3.45 20.90
N PHE A 688 -6.26 3.36 19.62
CA PHE A 688 -6.65 2.26 18.74
C PHE A 688 -5.85 0.98 18.96
N LEU A 689 -4.76 1.03 19.72
CA LEU A 689 -3.91 -0.12 19.98
C LEU A 689 -4.49 -1.01 21.11
N ASN A 690 -4.27 -2.31 20.95
CA ASN A 690 -4.39 -3.31 22.02
C ASN A 690 -3.01 -3.97 22.17
N GLU A 691 -2.46 -3.97 23.39
CA GLU A 691 -1.13 -4.54 23.68
C GLU A 691 -1.06 -6.05 23.43
N GLU A 692 -2.18 -6.77 23.54
CA GLU A 692 -2.25 -8.19 23.19
C GLU A 692 -2.18 -8.44 21.67
N GLY A 693 -2.38 -7.39 20.87
CA GLY A 693 -2.43 -7.45 19.41
C GLY A 693 -3.66 -8.19 18.88
N LEU A 694 -3.60 -8.50 17.58
CA LEU A 694 -4.64 -9.31 16.93
C LEU A 694 -4.51 -10.79 17.30
N PRO A 695 -5.60 -11.53 17.38
CA PRO A 695 -5.55 -12.99 17.58
C PRO A 695 -4.64 -13.65 16.54
N GLU A 696 -3.80 -14.60 17.00
CA GLU A 696 -2.84 -15.35 16.18
C GLU A 696 -1.69 -14.49 15.57
N ARG A 697 -1.86 -13.16 15.46
CA ARG A 697 -0.88 -12.19 14.92
C ARG A 697 -0.62 -11.03 15.89
N PRO A 698 -0.02 -11.27 17.07
CA PRO A 698 0.08 -10.29 18.15
C PRO A 698 0.98 -9.08 17.85
N TRP A 699 1.77 -9.14 16.78
CA TRP A 699 2.55 -8.00 16.34
C TRP A 699 1.66 -6.83 15.87
N PHE A 700 0.55 -7.12 15.19
CA PHE A 700 -0.42 -6.10 14.77
C PHE A 700 -1.29 -5.69 15.96
N LYS A 701 -1.05 -4.51 16.48
CA LYS A 701 -1.72 -4.00 17.69
C LYS A 701 -2.94 -3.13 17.37
N ASN A 702 -3.01 -2.51 16.21
CA ASN A 702 -4.13 -1.68 15.81
C ASN A 702 -5.40 -2.52 15.61
N GLN A 703 -6.51 -2.10 16.25
CA GLN A 703 -7.76 -2.87 16.23
C GLN A 703 -8.66 -2.54 15.04
N ILE A 704 -8.36 -1.44 14.31
CA ILE A 704 -9.16 -0.98 13.17
C ILE A 704 -8.49 -1.32 11.84
N TYR A 705 -7.17 -1.18 11.75
CA TYR A 705 -6.40 -1.39 10.54
C TYR A 705 -5.38 -2.52 10.72
N ALA A 706 -5.30 -3.40 9.75
CA ALA A 706 -4.22 -4.38 9.62
C ALA A 706 -4.21 -4.95 8.20
N PRO A 707 -3.10 -5.54 7.72
CA PRO A 707 -3.11 -6.33 6.50
C PRO A 707 -3.91 -7.62 6.72
N GLY A 708 -4.57 -8.10 5.68
CA GLY A 708 -5.29 -9.37 5.79
C GLY A 708 -4.36 -10.58 5.77
N ALA A 709 -4.58 -11.55 6.66
CA ALA A 709 -3.77 -12.76 6.79
C ALA A 709 -3.67 -13.61 5.50
N TYR A 710 -4.62 -13.46 4.59
CA TYR A 710 -4.66 -14.15 3.29
C TYR A 710 -4.73 -13.19 2.09
N THR A 711 -4.74 -11.88 2.32
CA THR A 711 -4.71 -10.87 1.26
C THR A 711 -3.43 -10.05 1.27
N GLY A 712 -2.77 -9.93 2.42
CA GLY A 712 -1.55 -9.14 2.60
C GLY A 712 -1.78 -7.66 2.29
N TYR A 713 -1.30 -7.16 1.17
CA TYR A 713 -1.41 -5.74 0.77
C TYR A 713 -2.77 -5.08 1.04
N GLY A 714 -3.85 -5.83 0.89
CA GLY A 714 -5.20 -5.32 1.16
C GLY A 714 -5.49 -5.20 2.64
N ALA A 715 -5.93 -4.03 3.08
CA ALA A 715 -6.37 -3.82 4.45
C ALA A 715 -7.56 -4.72 4.82
N LYS A 716 -7.52 -5.27 6.00
CA LYS A 716 -8.66 -5.84 6.69
C LYS A 716 -9.05 -4.90 7.83
N THR A 717 -10.15 -4.22 7.64
CA THR A 717 -10.67 -3.32 8.66
C THR A 717 -11.39 -4.10 9.77
N VAL A 718 -11.22 -3.67 11.02
CA VAL A 718 -11.69 -4.42 12.21
C VAL A 718 -11.17 -5.87 12.18
N ALA A 719 -9.87 -6.03 11.93
CA ALA A 719 -9.25 -7.28 11.54
C ALA A 719 -9.55 -8.47 12.47
N ALA A 720 -9.56 -8.25 13.79
CA ALA A 720 -9.84 -9.31 14.77
C ALA A 720 -11.21 -9.99 14.57
N VAL A 721 -12.23 -9.25 14.12
CA VAL A 721 -13.56 -9.78 13.82
C VAL A 721 -13.61 -10.34 12.41
N HIS A 722 -13.12 -9.56 11.44
CA HIS A 722 -13.21 -9.85 10.01
C HIS A 722 -12.51 -11.18 9.64
N GLU A 723 -11.27 -11.38 10.11
CA GLU A 723 -10.49 -12.59 9.81
C GLU A 723 -11.14 -13.87 10.33
N TYR A 724 -11.63 -13.84 11.55
CA TYR A 724 -12.37 -14.98 12.08
C TYR A 724 -13.67 -15.26 11.32
N MET A 725 -14.33 -14.22 10.77
CA MET A 725 -15.47 -14.42 9.86
C MET A 725 -15.05 -15.07 8.54
N ASP A 726 -13.93 -14.63 7.93
CA ASP A 726 -13.36 -15.23 6.71
C ASP A 726 -12.95 -16.69 6.93
N GLU A 727 -12.52 -17.03 8.14
CA GLU A 727 -12.17 -18.39 8.54
C GLU A 727 -13.36 -19.23 9.01
N LYS A 728 -14.58 -18.68 8.96
CA LYS A 728 -15.81 -19.33 9.44
C LYS A 728 -15.80 -19.66 10.94
N LYS A 729 -14.95 -18.98 11.71
CA LYS A 729 -14.82 -19.07 13.18
C LYS A 729 -15.79 -18.08 13.86
N TRP A 730 -17.09 -18.24 13.64
CA TRP A 730 -18.12 -17.27 14.00
C TRP A 730 -18.19 -16.91 15.49
N LYS A 731 -17.95 -17.89 16.38
CA LYS A 731 -17.94 -17.68 17.83
C LYS A 731 -16.75 -16.88 18.28
N GLU A 732 -15.61 -17.15 17.70
CA GLU A 732 -14.36 -16.44 17.92
C GLU A 732 -14.48 -15.00 17.41
N ALA A 733 -15.07 -14.80 16.23
CA ALA A 733 -15.38 -13.48 15.69
C ALA A 733 -16.28 -12.67 16.62
N GLU A 734 -17.41 -13.25 17.09
CA GLU A 734 -18.31 -12.57 18.03
C GLU A 734 -17.61 -12.22 19.34
N ALA A 735 -16.71 -13.08 19.83
CA ALA A 735 -15.96 -12.85 21.07
C ALA A 735 -14.99 -11.64 20.98
N GLN A 736 -14.59 -11.21 19.78
CA GLN A 736 -13.73 -10.02 19.61
C GLN A 736 -14.52 -8.70 19.65
N ILE A 737 -15.83 -8.72 19.32
CA ILE A 737 -16.64 -7.50 19.23
C ILE A 737 -16.57 -6.63 20.50
N PRO A 738 -16.67 -7.16 21.75
CA PRO A 738 -16.59 -6.34 22.94
C PRO A 738 -15.20 -5.65 23.10
N GLY A 739 -14.12 -6.31 22.72
CA GLY A 739 -12.76 -5.74 22.79
C GLY A 739 -12.60 -4.55 21.83
N VAL A 740 -13.04 -4.72 20.58
CA VAL A 740 -13.05 -3.64 19.59
C VAL A 740 -13.96 -2.49 20.03
N ALA A 741 -15.14 -2.79 20.58
CA ALA A 741 -16.06 -1.79 21.12
C ALA A 741 -15.40 -0.96 22.23
N GLN A 742 -14.68 -1.62 23.15
CA GLN A 742 -13.96 -0.93 24.23
C GLN A 742 -12.86 -0.01 23.67
N THR A 743 -12.13 -0.46 22.66
CA THR A 743 -11.11 0.37 21.98
C THR A 743 -11.74 1.63 21.39
N ILE A 744 -12.87 1.50 20.68
CA ILE A 744 -13.61 2.63 20.12
C ILE A 744 -14.12 3.58 21.21
N GLU A 745 -14.58 3.07 22.35
CA GLU A 745 -15.00 3.89 23.50
C GLU A 745 -13.81 4.66 24.11
N ASN A 746 -12.63 4.04 24.20
CA ASN A 746 -11.42 4.72 24.68
C ASN A 746 -11.06 5.90 23.76
N VAL A 747 -11.12 5.71 22.45
CA VAL A 747 -10.89 6.78 21.47
C VAL A 747 -11.93 7.90 21.62
N ALA A 748 -13.22 7.55 21.73
CA ALA A 748 -14.28 8.53 21.95
C ALA A 748 -14.05 9.35 23.21
N ALA A 749 -13.64 8.72 24.30
CA ALA A 749 -13.31 9.40 25.55
C ALA A 749 -12.09 10.34 25.42
N GLY A 750 -11.07 9.94 24.64
CA GLY A 750 -9.92 10.79 24.31
C GLY A 750 -10.33 12.03 23.54
N ILE A 751 -11.19 11.86 22.52
CA ILE A 751 -11.74 12.98 21.71
C ILE A 751 -12.60 13.90 22.57
N ASP A 752 -13.43 13.36 23.47
CA ASP A 752 -14.25 14.17 24.39
C ASP A 752 -13.40 14.99 25.35
N LYS A 753 -12.28 14.43 25.83
CA LYS A 753 -11.32 15.17 26.67
C LYS A 753 -10.72 16.32 25.88
N ALA A 754 -10.19 16.08 24.69
CA ALA A 754 -9.62 17.11 23.82
C ALA A 754 -10.66 18.20 23.49
N SER A 755 -11.93 17.81 23.24
CA SER A 755 -13.02 18.74 22.99
C SER A 755 -13.30 19.65 24.20
N ALA A 756 -13.32 19.09 25.41
CA ALA A 756 -13.54 19.86 26.63
C ALA A 756 -12.41 20.87 26.87
N ASP A 757 -11.15 20.47 26.66
CA ASP A 757 -9.99 21.34 26.80
C ASP A 757 -10.00 22.45 25.73
N PHE A 758 -10.45 22.14 24.50
CA PHE A 758 -10.61 23.12 23.43
C PHE A 758 -11.72 24.15 23.75
N GLU A 759 -12.89 23.69 24.20
CA GLU A 759 -14.00 24.54 24.63
C GLU A 759 -13.58 25.49 25.78
N MET A 760 -12.82 24.99 26.75
CA MET A 760 -12.25 25.80 27.84
C MET A 760 -11.26 26.85 27.31
N ALA A 761 -10.39 26.50 26.37
CA ALA A 761 -9.45 27.43 25.75
C ALA A 761 -10.18 28.55 25.00
N LEU A 762 -11.29 28.25 24.33
CA LEU A 762 -12.14 29.25 23.66
C LEU A 762 -12.88 30.19 24.64
N ALA A 763 -13.31 29.67 25.79
CA ALA A 763 -14.02 30.42 26.79
C ALA A 763 -13.12 31.43 27.56
N GLN A 764 -11.85 31.13 27.78
CA GLN A 764 -10.88 32.00 28.47
C GLN A 764 -10.59 33.30 27.73
N LYS A 765 -10.99 33.42 26.47
CA LYS A 765 -10.79 34.63 25.64
C LYS A 765 -12.02 35.54 25.53
N ARG A 766 -13.15 35.15 26.10
CA ARG A 766 -14.34 35.98 26.20
C ARG A 766 -14.31 36.76 27.53
#